data_1446904c45550ec277e5bdb43980d112
#
_entry.id   1446904c45550ec277e5bdb43980d112
#
_cell.length_a   1.000
_cell.length_b   1.000
_cell.length_c   1.000
_cell.angle_alpha   90.00
_cell.angle_beta   90.00
_cell.angle_gamma   90.00
#
_symmetry.space_group_name_H-M   'P 1'
#
loop_
_entity.id
_entity.type
_entity.pdbx_description
1 polymer ?
#
loop_
_entity_poly.entity_id
_entity_poly.type
_entity_poly.pdbx_seq_one_letter_code
_entity_poly.pdbx_strand_id
1 'polypeptide(L)'
;MSLKQIGHQLEHQIQEGIDWMDRSGKMDREKQARFQDSQRKVRKVLRVLEKKPVFALFGASQVGKSYLAHIILSGDEPDLKIDLGGEEPVDFLTKINPTGKNREATGVVTRFTIEPIQHKSHPVLVRFMSMEDICTVLCKAYFENFQGRIPTTREVTIEAIESLRTDIDSIGPSPTLPISQEIRYSLRDLERNLKQTLVDQNAHWENLEAAGFWEMCQNELDRLLTQPDLFARLLAVLWEAHSGVTSIAEELLQSLKSLNWGEEGYLPGNSVLRKNYGGAAIVDAASLEHLGKPEENAEFVEVLMGGQSISLKATVLSALTKEVVLSVQVPNDGIPGYLQQNDIMDFPGARSPDDLTQSTDQIYRPYLRGKVSHLFDQYSRDFEVNNLIFCIPDKDNDGQNKLPRVLNNWILSNVGENAVARQQLIGNRGSSPLMVVLTWFNRQIEFDKKNDHLNSLSEKWSRRFKDFFEDQIVSDNKWAEQWTTEGGFKNIFPLRDYEFSEQTFAGYTSDSPKETGYAPIKKPNKDFKSAEDFQAALKESFIASEWCNKYLEDPEATWDACAMPNRDGSAPIIQAMERASSSAAIEVHAKSVLRDAKTKALDELSRHYHDDDIAAQHAQAERLSAELNLALNALAAIEPGAIVALQSALKLSAEDVTEWLNSQVVTSTGTDTEALERFLLFHPFLTESMTPAQCLEAFRSHYRMADSESAIESGWNVWGVDLKNLFPSENEASRSSPLIEQALEHFRGRCLVFDEERHGHLTVGALSSDVLRSMFEELVQGMKTRRIAERISEFVAGQPELSVMGQIDAPRLGALIAHQWNEFMFFADDSYYTESELEKVRFTASDRVQNALKAYDALTSSFGAQPLSRLPQVHQQPGIDLIAGWLQRLSNLFIVNCGFANYDPAENEALSRILIELKAIEI
;
A
#
# COMPACT_ATOMS: atom_id res chain seq x y z
N MET A 1 -6.11 18.97 21.93
CA MET A 1 -6.71 18.88 20.58
C MET A 1 -7.38 17.53 20.41
N SER A 2 -8.45 17.44 19.61
CA SER A 2 -8.98 16.12 19.22
C SER A 2 -8.02 15.45 18.24
N LEU A 3 -8.05 14.09 18.17
CA LEU A 3 -7.22 13.35 17.21
C LEU A 3 -7.47 13.76 15.75
N LYS A 4 -8.70 14.14 15.44
CA LYS A 4 -9.04 14.68 14.13
C LYS A 4 -8.30 15.99 13.82
N GLN A 5 -8.27 16.92 14.78
CA GLN A 5 -7.54 18.18 14.62
C GLN A 5 -6.03 17.94 14.47
N ILE A 6 -5.49 17.01 15.27
CA ILE A 6 -4.08 16.58 15.17
C ILE A 6 -3.78 16.00 13.79
N GLY A 7 -4.65 15.13 13.28
CA GLY A 7 -4.49 14.53 11.98
C GLY A 7 -4.50 15.54 10.83
N HIS A 8 -5.42 16.52 10.84
CA HIS A 8 -5.43 17.59 9.83
C HIS A 8 -4.19 18.49 9.92
N GLN A 9 -3.73 18.80 11.14
CA GLN A 9 -2.50 19.56 11.31
C GLN A 9 -1.29 18.80 10.76
N LEU A 10 -1.21 17.48 11.03
CA LEU A 10 -0.14 16.62 10.51
C LEU A 10 -0.18 16.53 8.99
N GLU A 11 -1.37 16.34 8.41
CA GLU A 11 -1.55 16.30 6.95
C GLU A 11 -1.05 17.60 6.30
N HIS A 12 -1.41 18.76 6.88
CA HIS A 12 -0.97 20.06 6.41
C HIS A 12 0.56 20.18 6.46
N GLN A 13 1.18 19.79 7.57
CA GLN A 13 2.63 19.89 7.71
C GLN A 13 3.40 18.90 6.79
N ILE A 14 2.85 17.71 6.53
CA ILE A 14 3.41 16.80 5.52
C ILE A 14 3.32 17.45 4.13
N GLN A 15 2.21 18.10 3.79
CA GLN A 15 2.08 18.81 2.50
C GLN A 15 3.08 19.97 2.38
N GLU A 16 3.25 20.78 3.41
CA GLU A 16 4.27 21.85 3.45
C GLU A 16 5.68 21.29 3.24
N GLY A 17 5.97 20.11 3.83
CA GLY A 17 7.21 19.39 3.63
C GLY A 17 7.43 18.94 2.17
N ILE A 18 6.40 18.40 1.54
CA ILE A 18 6.40 18.03 0.12
C ILE A 18 6.69 19.27 -0.75
N ASP A 19 5.93 20.33 -0.55
CA ASP A 19 6.06 21.57 -1.31
C ASP A 19 7.45 22.20 -1.15
N TRP A 20 8.02 22.10 0.04
CA TRP A 20 9.39 22.55 0.29
C TRP A 20 10.42 21.70 -0.46
N MET A 21 10.29 20.37 -0.44
CA MET A 21 11.21 19.46 -1.13
C MET A 21 11.16 19.67 -2.65
N ASP A 22 9.97 19.90 -3.21
CA ASP A 22 9.79 20.19 -4.63
C ASP A 22 10.47 21.50 -5.03
N ARG A 23 10.22 22.60 -4.27
CA ARG A 23 10.84 23.92 -4.52
C ARG A 23 12.36 23.89 -4.39
N SER A 24 12.88 23.17 -3.42
CA SER A 24 14.34 23.08 -3.16
C SER A 24 15.07 22.10 -4.10
N GLY A 25 14.34 21.43 -5.02
CA GLY A 25 14.90 20.44 -5.94
C GLY A 25 15.44 19.18 -5.26
N LYS A 26 14.97 18.90 -4.04
CA LYS A 26 15.39 17.73 -3.25
C LYS A 26 14.41 16.57 -3.33
N MET A 27 13.27 16.77 -4.01
CA MET A 27 12.28 15.73 -4.25
C MET A 27 12.77 14.79 -5.35
N ASP A 28 12.82 13.50 -5.06
CA ASP A 28 12.95 12.44 -6.05
C ASP A 28 11.69 11.57 -6.07
N ARG A 29 11.62 10.64 -7.02
CA ARG A 29 10.46 9.77 -7.23
C ARG A 29 10.15 8.91 -6.00
N GLU A 30 11.17 8.45 -5.30
CA GLU A 30 11.02 7.57 -4.12
C GLU A 30 10.56 8.36 -2.90
N LYS A 31 11.18 9.50 -2.62
CA LYS A 31 10.76 10.39 -1.53
C LYS A 31 9.33 10.86 -1.73
N GLN A 32 8.97 11.24 -2.96
CA GLN A 32 7.60 11.59 -3.31
C GLN A 32 6.64 10.45 -2.98
N ALA A 33 6.97 9.21 -3.34
CA ALA A 33 6.15 8.06 -3.04
C ALA A 33 5.99 7.82 -1.53
N ARG A 34 7.06 7.97 -0.74
CA ARG A 34 7.04 7.82 0.73
C ARG A 34 6.18 8.87 1.41
N PHE A 35 6.31 10.15 1.04
CA PHE A 35 5.48 11.22 1.58
C PHE A 35 4.01 11.05 1.23
N GLN A 36 3.73 10.68 -0.01
CA GLN A 36 2.38 10.40 -0.49
C GLN A 36 1.74 9.23 0.26
N ASP A 37 2.49 8.15 0.53
CA ASP A 37 2.01 7.02 1.33
C ASP A 37 1.67 7.47 2.77
N SER A 38 2.53 8.28 3.38
CA SER A 38 2.31 8.82 4.72
C SER A 38 1.08 9.73 4.77
N GLN A 39 0.94 10.65 3.83
CA GLN A 39 -0.19 11.56 3.71
C GLN A 39 -1.51 10.78 3.51
N ARG A 40 -1.47 9.78 2.65
CA ARG A 40 -2.62 8.92 2.40
C ARG A 40 -3.05 8.13 3.63
N LYS A 41 -2.12 7.56 4.39
CA LYS A 41 -2.42 6.89 5.67
C LYS A 41 -3.08 7.85 6.66
N VAL A 42 -2.61 9.08 6.75
CA VAL A 42 -3.23 10.13 7.57
C VAL A 42 -4.65 10.41 7.10
N ARG A 43 -4.90 10.59 5.79
CA ARG A 43 -6.24 10.82 5.23
C ARG A 43 -7.19 9.64 5.48
N LYS A 44 -6.71 8.40 5.35
CA LYS A 44 -7.51 7.21 5.68
C LYS A 44 -7.93 7.22 7.15
N VAL A 45 -7.00 7.50 8.05
CA VAL A 45 -7.30 7.63 9.49
C VAL A 45 -8.31 8.74 9.75
N LEU A 46 -8.17 9.90 9.11
CA LEU A 46 -9.11 11.01 9.24
C LEU A 46 -10.53 10.61 8.81
N ARG A 47 -10.67 9.91 7.69
CA ARG A 47 -11.97 9.37 7.22
C ARG A 47 -12.59 8.39 8.23
N VAL A 48 -11.77 7.55 8.87
CA VAL A 48 -12.25 6.63 9.92
C VAL A 48 -12.66 7.38 11.18
N LEU A 49 -11.93 8.43 11.58
CA LEU A 49 -12.27 9.28 12.72
C LEU A 49 -13.53 10.14 12.50
N GLU A 50 -14.02 10.26 11.27
CA GLU A 50 -15.28 10.93 10.92
C GLU A 50 -16.50 10.06 11.10
N LYS A 51 -16.31 8.73 11.11
CA LYS A 51 -17.37 7.73 11.20
C LYS A 51 -17.44 7.15 12.60
N LYS A 52 -18.63 6.64 12.98
CA LYS A 52 -18.72 5.84 14.20
C LYS A 52 -17.99 4.51 14.02
N PRO A 53 -17.37 3.95 15.10
CA PRO A 53 -16.89 2.57 15.09
C PRO A 53 -17.99 1.62 14.69
N VAL A 54 -17.64 0.43 14.21
CA VAL A 54 -18.62 -0.54 13.76
C VAL A 54 -18.46 -1.89 14.43
N PHE A 55 -19.58 -2.59 14.59
CA PHE A 55 -19.62 -4.04 14.73
C PHE A 55 -19.98 -4.64 13.38
N ALA A 56 -19.03 -5.32 12.75
CA ALA A 56 -19.20 -5.93 11.44
C ALA A 56 -19.65 -7.40 11.59
N LEU A 57 -20.79 -7.73 11.01
CA LEU A 57 -21.27 -9.10 10.90
C LEU A 57 -20.69 -9.74 9.64
N PHE A 58 -19.91 -10.79 9.79
CA PHE A 58 -19.27 -11.48 8.67
C PHE A 58 -19.35 -13.01 8.83
N GLY A 59 -19.39 -13.71 7.70
CA GLY A 59 -19.49 -15.16 7.63
C GLY A 59 -20.04 -15.63 6.28
N ALA A 60 -20.18 -16.94 6.09
CA ALA A 60 -20.72 -17.51 4.86
C ALA A 60 -22.15 -17.00 4.55
N SER A 61 -22.61 -17.24 3.34
CA SER A 61 -24.01 -16.95 2.98
C SER A 61 -24.98 -17.83 3.77
N GLN A 62 -26.12 -17.27 4.18
CA GLN A 62 -27.21 -17.98 4.88
C GLN A 62 -26.81 -18.56 6.26
N VAL A 63 -25.87 -17.97 6.94
CA VAL A 63 -25.46 -18.38 8.30
C VAL A 63 -26.24 -17.68 9.42
N GLY A 64 -27.27 -16.89 9.14
CA GLY A 64 -28.07 -16.20 10.16
C GLY A 64 -27.55 -14.80 10.53
N LYS A 65 -26.68 -14.16 9.73
CA LYS A 65 -26.20 -12.79 9.98
C LYS A 65 -27.33 -11.77 10.09
N SER A 66 -28.25 -11.78 9.13
CA SER A 66 -29.37 -10.82 9.12
C SER A 66 -30.36 -11.05 10.28
N TYR A 67 -30.50 -12.29 10.77
CA TYR A 67 -31.22 -12.59 12.01
C TYR A 67 -30.54 -11.98 13.22
N LEU A 68 -29.21 -12.15 13.33
CA LEU A 68 -28.43 -11.53 14.39
C LEU A 68 -28.48 -10.00 14.32
N ALA A 69 -28.40 -9.41 13.11
CA ALA A 69 -28.55 -7.97 12.91
C ALA A 69 -29.92 -7.48 13.41
N HIS A 70 -30.98 -8.23 13.08
CA HIS A 70 -32.34 -7.92 13.55
C HIS A 70 -32.40 -7.89 15.08
N ILE A 71 -31.96 -8.93 15.77
CA ILE A 71 -31.99 -9.01 17.22
C ILE A 71 -31.20 -7.86 17.88
N ILE A 72 -30.01 -7.59 17.36
CA ILE A 72 -29.12 -6.54 17.89
C ILE A 72 -29.76 -5.15 17.73
N LEU A 73 -30.45 -4.91 16.63
CA LEU A 73 -30.99 -3.58 16.29
C LEU A 73 -32.42 -3.33 16.76
N SER A 74 -33.28 -4.37 16.80
CA SER A 74 -34.69 -4.22 17.22
C SER A 74 -34.89 -4.43 18.73
N GLY A 75 -33.95 -5.06 19.43
CA GLY A 75 -34.12 -5.45 20.82
C GLY A 75 -35.31 -6.42 20.97
N ASP A 76 -36.27 -6.06 21.84
CA ASP A 76 -37.49 -6.86 22.06
C ASP A 76 -38.65 -6.57 21.06
N GLU A 77 -38.42 -5.64 20.10
CA GLU A 77 -39.42 -5.32 19.08
C GLU A 77 -39.44 -6.40 17.98
N PRO A 78 -40.63 -6.75 17.47
CA PRO A 78 -40.75 -7.79 16.44
C PRO A 78 -40.21 -7.39 15.07
N ASP A 79 -40.13 -6.08 14.79
CA ASP A 79 -39.78 -5.51 13.50
C ASP A 79 -38.54 -4.63 13.61
N LEU A 80 -37.60 -4.78 12.67
CA LEU A 80 -36.48 -3.84 12.48
C LEU A 80 -36.93 -2.69 11.58
N LYS A 81 -37.27 -1.56 12.17
CA LYS A 81 -37.84 -0.40 11.49
C LYS A 81 -36.78 0.56 10.95
N ILE A 82 -36.84 0.82 9.63
CA ILE A 82 -35.97 1.71 8.89
C ILE A 82 -36.73 2.97 8.49
N ASP A 83 -36.14 4.14 8.75
CA ASP A 83 -36.69 5.42 8.28
C ASP A 83 -36.28 5.64 6.81
N LEU A 84 -37.24 5.65 5.92
CA LEU A 84 -37.06 5.95 4.49
C LEU A 84 -37.71 7.29 4.09
N GLY A 85 -37.85 8.23 5.03
CA GLY A 85 -38.38 9.58 4.79
C GLY A 85 -39.89 9.65 4.60
N GLY A 86 -40.58 8.52 4.72
CA GLY A 86 -42.06 8.43 4.64
C GLY A 86 -42.75 8.78 5.95
N GLU A 87 -44.12 8.67 5.97
CA GLU A 87 -44.91 8.90 7.18
C GLU A 87 -44.70 7.81 8.23
N GLU A 88 -44.49 6.57 7.78
CA GLU A 88 -44.23 5.42 8.65
C GLU A 88 -42.90 4.74 8.25
N PRO A 89 -42.14 4.23 9.24
CA PRO A 89 -40.93 3.46 8.99
C PRO A 89 -41.28 2.09 8.36
N VAL A 90 -40.28 1.50 7.71
CA VAL A 90 -40.43 0.27 6.93
C VAL A 90 -39.69 -0.87 7.63
N ASP A 91 -40.32 -2.05 7.74
CA ASP A 91 -39.64 -3.22 8.27
C ASP A 91 -38.57 -3.74 7.29
N PHE A 92 -37.36 -3.89 7.80
CA PHE A 92 -36.18 -4.30 7.04
C PHE A 92 -36.33 -5.72 6.48
N LEU A 93 -36.69 -6.68 7.34
CA LEU A 93 -36.72 -8.09 6.97
C LEU A 93 -37.76 -8.42 5.89
N THR A 94 -38.92 -7.78 5.93
CA THR A 94 -40.01 -8.06 4.99
C THR A 94 -39.93 -7.25 3.71
N LYS A 95 -39.50 -5.99 3.77
CA LYS A 95 -39.59 -5.06 2.62
C LYS A 95 -38.27 -4.70 1.96
N ILE A 96 -37.15 -4.83 2.67
CA ILE A 96 -35.81 -4.45 2.14
C ILE A 96 -34.93 -5.68 1.95
N ASN A 97 -34.70 -6.47 3.01
CA ASN A 97 -33.78 -7.59 2.97
C ASN A 97 -34.23 -8.66 1.95
N PRO A 98 -33.37 -9.04 0.97
CA PRO A 98 -33.74 -10.00 -0.05
C PRO A 98 -34.05 -11.40 0.52
N THR A 99 -35.12 -12.04 0.03
CA THR A 99 -35.43 -13.44 0.38
C THR A 99 -34.66 -14.40 -0.51
N GLY A 100 -33.39 -14.69 -0.13
CA GLY A 100 -32.57 -15.64 -0.87
C GLY A 100 -32.99 -17.09 -0.66
N LYS A 101 -33.70 -17.69 -1.60
CA LYS A 101 -33.83 -19.15 -1.69
C LYS A 101 -32.60 -19.69 -2.42
N ASN A 102 -31.57 -20.16 -1.69
CA ASN A 102 -30.37 -20.79 -2.21
C ASN A 102 -29.49 -19.92 -3.16
N ARG A 103 -29.58 -18.58 -3.08
CA ARG A 103 -28.77 -17.63 -3.86
C ARG A 103 -28.13 -16.62 -2.93
N GLU A 104 -27.08 -15.95 -3.42
CA GLU A 104 -26.58 -14.73 -2.77
C GLU A 104 -27.72 -13.73 -2.68
N ALA A 105 -28.03 -13.29 -1.46
CA ALA A 105 -29.15 -12.40 -1.25
C ALA A 105 -28.76 -10.94 -1.44
N THR A 106 -27.63 -10.52 -0.85
CA THR A 106 -27.15 -9.15 -0.88
C THR A 106 -25.82 -9.02 -1.65
N GLY A 107 -25.67 -7.94 -2.39
CA GLY A 107 -24.46 -7.61 -3.14
C GLY A 107 -23.72 -6.36 -2.63
N VAL A 108 -24.18 -5.78 -1.52
CA VAL A 108 -23.67 -4.54 -0.93
C VAL A 108 -23.56 -4.69 0.59
N VAL A 109 -22.66 -3.93 1.20
CA VAL A 109 -22.62 -3.81 2.66
C VAL A 109 -23.81 -2.96 3.13
N THR A 110 -24.53 -3.41 4.15
CA THR A 110 -25.58 -2.62 4.76
C THR A 110 -25.11 -2.10 6.12
N ARG A 111 -24.99 -0.77 6.24
CA ARG A 111 -24.70 -0.09 7.50
C ARG A 111 -25.98 0.38 8.14
N PHE A 112 -26.22 0.00 9.37
CA PHE A 112 -27.32 0.47 10.19
C PHE A 112 -26.79 1.52 11.17
N THR A 113 -27.40 2.69 11.17
CA THR A 113 -27.06 3.80 12.05
C THR A 113 -28.30 4.35 12.74
N ILE A 114 -28.12 4.92 13.92
CA ILE A 114 -29.19 5.68 14.60
C ILE A 114 -29.17 7.16 14.24
N GLU A 115 -28.23 7.59 13.39
CA GLU A 115 -28.19 8.98 12.93
C GLU A 115 -29.43 9.27 12.05
N PRO A 116 -30.05 10.45 12.22
CA PRO A 116 -31.21 10.81 11.45
C PRO A 116 -30.89 10.98 9.96
N ILE A 117 -31.88 10.74 9.11
CA ILE A 117 -31.78 10.98 7.68
C ILE A 117 -31.49 12.45 7.38
N GLN A 118 -30.54 12.71 6.46
CA GLN A 118 -30.14 14.08 6.10
C GLN A 118 -31.10 14.71 5.07
N HIS A 119 -31.61 13.91 4.14
CA HIS A 119 -32.47 14.35 3.04
C HIS A 119 -33.80 13.57 3.03
N LYS A 120 -34.94 14.21 3.32
CA LYS A 120 -36.24 13.54 3.35
C LYS A 120 -36.66 12.91 2.01
N SER A 121 -36.34 13.57 0.89
CA SER A 121 -36.64 13.05 -0.45
C SER A 121 -35.69 11.95 -0.91
N HIS A 122 -34.45 11.93 -0.37
CA HIS A 122 -33.39 10.97 -0.68
C HIS A 122 -32.75 10.47 0.63
N PRO A 123 -33.48 9.70 1.40
CA PRO A 123 -33.09 9.33 2.78
C PRO A 123 -31.96 8.30 2.86
N VAL A 124 -31.66 7.63 1.75
CA VAL A 124 -30.69 6.54 1.74
C VAL A 124 -29.32 7.05 1.26
N LEU A 125 -28.37 7.16 2.17
CA LEU A 125 -26.97 7.44 1.82
C LEU A 125 -26.35 6.18 1.22
N VAL A 126 -25.68 6.34 0.09
CA VAL A 126 -24.89 5.29 -0.55
C VAL A 126 -23.46 5.71 -0.75
N ARG A 127 -22.54 4.74 -0.63
CA ARG A 127 -21.14 4.91 -0.97
C ARG A 127 -20.80 4.08 -2.18
N PHE A 128 -20.09 4.70 -3.12
CA PHE A 128 -19.74 4.07 -4.38
C PHE A 128 -18.35 3.45 -4.33
N MET A 129 -18.13 2.46 -5.16
CA MET A 129 -16.82 1.89 -5.42
C MET A 129 -15.97 2.91 -6.18
N SER A 130 -14.70 3.01 -5.81
CA SER A 130 -13.71 3.76 -6.56
C SER A 130 -13.30 3.01 -7.84
N MET A 131 -12.56 3.68 -8.70
CA MET A 131 -11.94 3.02 -9.87
C MET A 131 -11.03 1.85 -9.45
N GLU A 132 -10.26 2.01 -8.37
CA GLU A 132 -9.43 0.95 -7.78
C GLU A 132 -10.28 -0.27 -7.37
N ASP A 133 -11.41 -0.02 -6.69
CA ASP A 133 -12.32 -1.07 -6.26
C ASP A 133 -12.87 -1.85 -7.46
N ILE A 134 -13.32 -1.13 -8.49
CA ILE A 134 -13.84 -1.74 -9.73
C ILE A 134 -12.78 -2.62 -10.38
N CYS A 135 -11.56 -2.11 -10.59
CA CYS A 135 -10.48 -2.87 -11.21
C CYS A 135 -10.13 -4.11 -10.37
N THR A 136 -10.03 -3.97 -9.05
CA THR A 136 -9.73 -5.11 -8.16
C THR A 136 -10.84 -6.16 -8.21
N VAL A 137 -12.11 -5.74 -8.20
CA VAL A 137 -13.25 -6.64 -8.31
C VAL A 137 -13.25 -7.38 -9.64
N LEU A 138 -13.00 -6.69 -10.75
CA LEU A 138 -12.94 -7.28 -12.09
C LEU A 138 -11.76 -8.24 -12.25
N CYS A 139 -10.58 -7.91 -11.71
CA CYS A 139 -9.43 -8.83 -11.68
C CYS A 139 -9.75 -10.08 -10.84
N LYS A 140 -10.30 -9.94 -9.63
CA LYS A 140 -10.74 -11.09 -8.82
C LYS A 140 -11.81 -11.91 -9.53
N ALA A 141 -12.80 -11.25 -10.15
CA ALA A 141 -13.84 -11.91 -10.93
C ALA A 141 -13.24 -12.78 -12.04
N TYR A 142 -12.25 -12.24 -12.76
CA TYR A 142 -11.60 -12.93 -13.86
C TYR A 142 -10.65 -14.04 -13.37
N PHE A 143 -9.66 -13.71 -12.56
CA PHE A 143 -8.60 -14.65 -12.20
C PHE A 143 -9.06 -15.77 -11.25
N GLU A 144 -10.06 -15.55 -10.41
CA GLU A 144 -10.52 -16.55 -9.45
C GLU A 144 -11.60 -17.48 -10.00
N ASN A 145 -12.33 -17.10 -11.07
CA ASN A 145 -13.50 -17.87 -11.53
C ASN A 145 -13.39 -18.45 -12.92
N PHE A 146 -12.45 -17.96 -13.77
CA PHE A 146 -12.30 -18.50 -15.12
C PHE A 146 -11.15 -19.48 -15.19
N GLN A 147 -11.46 -20.71 -15.69
CA GLN A 147 -10.48 -21.77 -15.91
C GLN A 147 -10.04 -21.86 -17.38
N GLY A 148 -8.90 -22.49 -17.63
CA GLY A 148 -8.38 -22.69 -18.98
C GLY A 148 -7.94 -21.42 -19.69
N ARG A 149 -7.56 -20.39 -18.93
CA ARG A 149 -7.03 -19.13 -19.46
C ARG A 149 -5.73 -19.39 -20.20
N ILE A 150 -5.53 -18.67 -21.28
CA ILE A 150 -4.26 -18.62 -21.98
C ILE A 150 -3.58 -17.31 -21.55
N PRO A 151 -2.50 -17.38 -20.74
CA PRO A 151 -1.81 -16.18 -20.27
C PRO A 151 -1.33 -15.34 -21.45
N THR A 152 -1.52 -14.03 -21.37
CA THR A 152 -1.04 -13.09 -22.36
C THR A 152 0.49 -13.01 -22.27
N THR A 153 1.17 -13.15 -23.42
CA THR A 153 2.64 -12.98 -23.45
C THR A 153 3.02 -11.51 -23.34
N ARG A 154 4.28 -11.26 -23.00
CA ARG A 154 4.81 -9.90 -22.87
C ARG A 154 4.70 -9.12 -24.19
N GLU A 155 4.98 -9.77 -25.32
CA GLU A 155 4.92 -9.16 -26.65
C GLU A 155 3.48 -8.69 -26.97
N VAL A 156 2.48 -9.54 -26.72
CA VAL A 156 1.06 -9.20 -26.93
C VAL A 156 0.63 -8.06 -26.02
N THR A 157 1.12 -8.04 -24.78
CA THR A 157 0.84 -6.96 -23.83
C THR A 157 1.41 -5.62 -24.31
N ILE A 158 2.67 -5.62 -24.80
CA ILE A 158 3.33 -4.42 -25.33
C ILE A 158 2.56 -3.91 -26.57
N GLU A 159 2.24 -4.80 -27.54
CA GLU A 159 1.50 -4.43 -28.74
C GLU A 159 0.12 -3.79 -28.42
N ALA A 160 -0.59 -4.35 -27.43
CA ALA A 160 -1.88 -3.82 -27.00
C ALA A 160 -1.73 -2.40 -26.41
N ILE A 161 -0.72 -2.17 -25.58
CA ILE A 161 -0.46 -0.88 -24.94
C ILE A 161 -0.01 0.15 -25.98
N GLU A 162 0.88 -0.21 -26.91
CA GLU A 162 1.35 0.67 -27.97
C GLU A 162 0.21 1.10 -28.92
N SER A 163 -0.68 0.15 -29.25
CA SER A 163 -1.89 0.47 -30.05
C SER A 163 -2.77 1.51 -29.34
N LEU A 164 -2.99 1.34 -28.04
CA LEU A 164 -3.79 2.27 -27.24
C LEU A 164 -3.12 3.63 -27.06
N ARG A 165 -1.79 3.68 -27.00
CA ARG A 165 -1.04 4.93 -26.97
C ARG A 165 -1.37 5.83 -28.16
N THR A 166 -1.45 5.25 -29.34
CA THR A 166 -1.83 5.99 -30.56
C THR A 166 -3.23 6.60 -30.45
N ASP A 167 -4.18 5.82 -29.87
CA ASP A 167 -5.55 6.33 -29.65
C ASP A 167 -5.55 7.49 -28.62
N ILE A 168 -4.78 7.36 -27.52
CA ILE A 168 -4.66 8.37 -26.46
C ILE A 168 -3.98 9.65 -27.01
N ASP A 169 -2.93 9.52 -27.83
CA ASP A 169 -2.21 10.64 -28.43
C ASP A 169 -3.10 11.43 -29.39
N SER A 170 -4.14 10.79 -29.95
CA SER A 170 -5.13 11.47 -30.80
C SER A 170 -6.04 12.43 -30.01
N ILE A 171 -6.09 12.28 -28.66
CA ILE A 171 -6.85 13.16 -27.78
C ILE A 171 -5.99 14.38 -27.47
N GLY A 172 -6.55 15.57 -27.68
CA GLY A 172 -5.88 16.81 -27.28
C GLY A 172 -5.59 16.88 -25.76
N PRO A 173 -4.77 17.83 -25.31
CA PRO A 173 -4.47 18.01 -23.91
C PRO A 173 -5.77 18.26 -23.12
N SER A 174 -5.94 17.55 -22.01
CA SER A 174 -7.10 17.67 -21.11
C SER A 174 -6.68 18.45 -19.85
N PRO A 175 -7.57 19.28 -19.29
CA PRO A 175 -7.30 19.95 -18.03
C PRO A 175 -7.21 18.93 -16.90
N THR A 176 -6.32 19.18 -15.94
CA THR A 176 -6.24 18.38 -14.72
C THR A 176 -7.51 18.55 -13.90
N LEU A 177 -8.18 17.45 -13.60
CA LEU A 177 -9.37 17.45 -12.78
C LEU A 177 -8.99 17.49 -11.29
N PRO A 178 -9.81 18.10 -10.41
CA PRO A 178 -9.54 18.11 -8.97
C PRO A 178 -9.35 16.70 -8.37
N ILE A 179 -10.03 15.69 -8.92
CA ILE A 179 -9.95 14.29 -8.49
C ILE A 179 -8.72 13.54 -9.02
N SER A 180 -8.02 14.06 -10.03
CA SER A 180 -6.91 13.36 -10.71
C SER A 180 -5.83 12.90 -9.74
N GLN A 181 -5.49 13.73 -8.76
CA GLN A 181 -4.47 13.39 -7.78
C GLN A 181 -4.87 12.18 -6.93
N GLU A 182 -6.12 12.13 -6.47
CA GLU A 182 -6.64 11.00 -5.69
C GLU A 182 -6.66 9.71 -6.52
N ILE A 183 -7.05 9.80 -7.78
CA ILE A 183 -7.06 8.64 -8.68
C ILE A 183 -5.64 8.18 -9.02
N ARG A 184 -4.65 9.08 -9.13
CA ARG A 184 -3.23 8.68 -9.28
C ARG A 184 -2.74 7.86 -8.09
N TYR A 185 -3.15 8.24 -6.88
CA TYR A 185 -2.85 7.45 -5.68
C TYR A 185 -3.54 6.09 -5.71
N SER A 186 -4.81 6.06 -6.11
CA SER A 186 -5.57 4.82 -6.25
C SER A 186 -4.96 3.86 -7.28
N LEU A 187 -4.38 4.35 -8.38
CA LEU A 187 -3.67 3.52 -9.36
C LEU A 187 -2.44 2.84 -8.77
N ARG A 188 -1.66 3.54 -7.96
CA ARG A 188 -0.50 2.95 -7.28
C ARG A 188 -0.89 1.89 -6.25
N ASP A 189 -2.00 2.12 -5.54
CA ASP A 189 -2.52 1.11 -4.62
C ASP A 189 -3.09 -0.09 -5.35
N LEU A 190 -3.77 0.14 -6.48
CA LEU A 190 -4.27 -0.94 -7.32
C LEU A 190 -3.14 -1.90 -7.70
N GLU A 191 -2.02 -1.37 -8.20
CA GLU A 191 -0.84 -2.18 -8.54
C GLU A 191 -0.38 -3.02 -7.35
N ARG A 192 -0.13 -2.38 -6.21
CA ARG A 192 0.33 -3.05 -4.99
C ARG A 192 -0.68 -4.10 -4.49
N ASN A 193 -1.96 -3.74 -4.46
CA ASN A 193 -3.03 -4.62 -3.98
C ASN A 193 -3.22 -5.84 -4.88
N LEU A 194 -3.14 -5.67 -6.20
CA LEU A 194 -3.23 -6.80 -7.14
C LEU A 194 -2.04 -7.77 -6.97
N LYS A 195 -0.82 -7.26 -6.88
CA LYS A 195 0.38 -8.07 -6.60
C LYS A 195 0.27 -8.85 -5.27
N GLN A 196 -0.33 -8.26 -4.25
CA GLN A 196 -0.50 -8.90 -2.92
C GLN A 196 -1.66 -9.89 -2.85
N THR A 197 -2.77 -9.61 -3.52
CA THR A 197 -3.99 -10.43 -3.44
C THR A 197 -4.03 -11.56 -4.46
N LEU A 198 -3.48 -11.36 -5.64
CA LEU A 198 -3.45 -12.31 -6.75
C LEU A 198 -2.01 -12.75 -7.03
N VAL A 199 -1.34 -13.27 -6.00
CA VAL A 199 0.07 -13.67 -6.02
C VAL A 199 0.37 -14.71 -7.12
N ASP A 200 -0.58 -15.59 -7.38
CA ASP A 200 -0.44 -16.62 -8.44
C ASP A 200 -0.34 -16.02 -9.85
N GLN A 201 -0.55 -14.72 -10.01
CA GLN A 201 -0.51 -14.00 -11.28
C GLN A 201 0.73 -13.10 -11.42
N ASN A 202 1.79 -13.32 -10.64
CA ASN A 202 3.00 -12.47 -10.64
C ASN A 202 3.61 -12.27 -12.03
N ALA A 203 3.68 -13.31 -12.86
CA ALA A 203 4.18 -13.20 -14.23
C ALA A 203 3.36 -12.22 -15.10
N HIS A 204 2.04 -12.14 -14.87
CA HIS A 204 1.18 -11.17 -15.55
C HIS A 204 1.49 -9.74 -15.09
N TRP A 205 1.65 -9.53 -13.79
CA TRP A 205 1.99 -8.21 -13.23
C TRP A 205 3.37 -7.73 -13.69
N GLU A 206 4.37 -8.62 -13.76
CA GLU A 206 5.69 -8.31 -14.30
C GLU A 206 5.65 -7.94 -15.79
N ASN A 207 4.80 -8.61 -16.59
CA ASN A 207 4.61 -8.26 -18.00
C ASN A 207 4.01 -6.85 -18.17
N LEU A 208 3.02 -6.48 -17.34
CA LEU A 208 2.40 -5.15 -17.36
C LEU A 208 3.40 -4.04 -16.96
N GLU A 209 4.21 -4.29 -15.94
CA GLU A 209 5.27 -3.38 -15.50
C GLU A 209 6.30 -3.17 -16.60
N ALA A 210 6.82 -4.27 -17.18
CA ALA A 210 7.79 -4.23 -18.26
C ALA A 210 7.26 -3.57 -19.55
N ALA A 211 5.93 -3.56 -19.74
CA ALA A 211 5.27 -2.88 -20.86
C ALA A 211 4.96 -1.39 -20.58
N GLY A 212 5.31 -0.86 -19.38
CA GLY A 212 5.06 0.52 -18.99
C GLY A 212 3.58 0.86 -18.76
N PHE A 213 2.75 -0.13 -18.45
CA PHE A 213 1.30 0.03 -18.26
C PHE A 213 0.96 1.05 -17.17
N TRP A 214 1.57 0.91 -15.99
CA TRP A 214 1.28 1.77 -14.84
C TRP A 214 1.72 3.21 -15.08
N GLU A 215 2.87 3.39 -15.72
CA GLU A 215 3.37 4.71 -16.09
C GLU A 215 2.45 5.40 -17.09
N MET A 216 1.99 4.68 -18.10
CA MET A 216 1.02 5.18 -19.07
C MET A 216 -0.30 5.57 -18.40
N CYS A 217 -0.85 4.73 -17.51
CA CYS A 217 -2.08 5.06 -16.78
C CYS A 217 -1.92 6.35 -15.95
N GLN A 218 -0.76 6.59 -15.35
CA GLN A 218 -0.52 7.77 -14.54
C GLN A 218 -0.27 9.03 -15.37
N ASN A 219 0.52 8.94 -16.43
CA ASN A 219 0.88 10.09 -17.25
C ASN A 219 -0.31 10.60 -18.06
N GLU A 220 -1.14 9.67 -18.56
CA GLU A 220 -2.28 9.99 -19.42
C GLU A 220 -3.62 10.10 -18.67
N LEU A 221 -3.58 10.05 -17.33
CA LEU A 221 -4.79 9.98 -16.51
C LEU A 221 -5.80 11.08 -16.81
N ASP A 222 -5.36 12.33 -16.93
CA ASP A 222 -6.27 13.47 -17.18
C ASP A 222 -7.04 13.32 -18.50
N ARG A 223 -6.40 12.77 -19.53
CA ARG A 223 -7.06 12.44 -20.81
C ARG A 223 -8.01 11.25 -20.66
N LEU A 224 -7.56 10.18 -19.98
CA LEU A 224 -8.34 8.96 -19.78
C LEU A 224 -9.61 9.20 -18.97
N LEU A 225 -9.59 10.05 -17.95
CA LEU A 225 -10.77 10.42 -17.16
C LEU A 225 -11.84 11.14 -17.99
N THR A 226 -11.46 11.80 -19.07
CA THR A 226 -12.42 12.41 -20.00
C THR A 226 -13.00 11.43 -21.02
N GLN A 227 -12.35 10.26 -21.22
CA GLN A 227 -12.71 9.22 -22.19
C GLN A 227 -12.80 7.85 -21.50
N PRO A 228 -13.88 7.57 -20.72
CA PRO A 228 -13.98 6.35 -19.93
C PRO A 228 -13.98 5.07 -20.76
N ASP A 229 -14.44 5.10 -22.00
CA ASP A 229 -14.42 3.95 -22.91
C ASP A 229 -12.97 3.57 -23.29
N LEU A 230 -12.12 4.58 -23.58
CA LEU A 230 -10.71 4.38 -23.85
C LEU A 230 -9.97 3.95 -22.59
N PHE A 231 -10.34 4.53 -21.43
CA PHE A 231 -9.79 4.12 -20.14
C PHE A 231 -10.12 2.65 -19.83
N ALA A 232 -11.37 2.22 -20.05
CA ALA A 232 -11.77 0.82 -19.88
C ALA A 232 -11.00 -0.12 -20.81
N ARG A 233 -10.75 0.27 -22.05
CA ARG A 233 -9.93 -0.48 -23.01
C ARG A 233 -8.46 -0.60 -22.55
N LEU A 234 -7.89 0.44 -21.98
CA LEU A 234 -6.55 0.40 -21.40
C LEU A 234 -6.53 -0.54 -20.17
N LEU A 235 -7.47 -0.36 -19.24
CA LEU A 235 -7.59 -1.21 -18.06
C LEU A 235 -7.92 -2.67 -18.40
N ALA A 236 -8.47 -2.95 -19.59
CA ALA A 236 -8.77 -4.31 -20.04
C ALA A 236 -7.54 -5.23 -20.08
N VAL A 237 -6.35 -4.66 -20.21
CA VAL A 237 -5.10 -5.41 -20.16
C VAL A 237 -4.91 -6.10 -18.80
N LEU A 238 -5.47 -5.54 -17.70
CA LEU A 238 -5.44 -6.13 -16.36
C LEU A 238 -6.12 -7.51 -16.30
N TRP A 239 -7.16 -7.75 -17.10
CA TRP A 239 -7.90 -9.02 -17.20
C TRP A 239 -7.80 -9.65 -18.59
N GLU A 240 -6.61 -9.58 -19.17
CA GLU A 240 -6.27 -10.23 -20.46
C GLU A 240 -7.28 -9.88 -21.59
N ALA A 241 -7.79 -8.65 -21.58
CA ALA A 241 -8.76 -8.11 -22.55
C ALA A 241 -10.05 -8.94 -22.73
N HIS A 242 -10.49 -9.67 -21.70
CA HIS A 242 -11.73 -10.44 -21.76
C HIS A 242 -12.93 -9.54 -22.02
N SER A 243 -13.60 -9.75 -23.18
CA SER A 243 -14.63 -8.84 -23.70
C SER A 243 -15.78 -8.54 -22.72
N GLY A 244 -16.31 -9.58 -22.07
CA GLY A 244 -17.42 -9.41 -21.15
C GLY A 244 -17.05 -8.68 -19.85
N VAL A 245 -15.81 -8.86 -19.36
CA VAL A 245 -15.29 -8.11 -18.20
C VAL A 245 -15.05 -6.65 -18.60
N THR A 246 -14.55 -6.41 -19.80
CA THR A 246 -14.32 -5.08 -20.35
C THR A 246 -15.64 -4.32 -20.52
N SER A 247 -16.69 -4.96 -21.04
CA SER A 247 -18.01 -4.33 -21.17
C SER A 247 -18.59 -3.86 -19.83
N ILE A 248 -18.38 -4.64 -18.75
CA ILE A 248 -18.75 -4.20 -17.39
C ILE A 248 -17.91 -2.99 -16.98
N ALA A 249 -16.59 -3.02 -17.21
CA ALA A 249 -15.72 -1.89 -16.88
C ALA A 249 -16.14 -0.60 -17.58
N GLU A 250 -16.44 -0.68 -18.88
CA GLU A 250 -16.94 0.46 -19.68
C GLU A 250 -18.21 1.07 -19.05
N GLU A 251 -19.21 0.25 -18.73
CA GLU A 251 -20.49 0.71 -18.16
C GLU A 251 -20.29 1.35 -16.77
N LEU A 252 -19.43 0.76 -15.93
CA LEU A 252 -19.15 1.28 -14.59
C LEU A 252 -18.33 2.58 -14.61
N LEU A 253 -17.28 2.66 -15.43
CA LEU A 253 -16.46 3.87 -15.55
C LEU A 253 -17.23 5.04 -16.17
N GLN A 254 -18.07 4.76 -17.19
CA GLN A 254 -18.99 5.75 -17.75
C GLN A 254 -19.91 6.35 -16.68
N SER A 255 -20.42 5.49 -15.81
CA SER A 255 -21.32 5.90 -14.73
C SER A 255 -20.58 6.64 -13.62
N LEU A 256 -19.34 6.25 -13.26
CA LEU A 256 -18.50 7.01 -12.34
C LEU A 256 -18.19 8.41 -12.88
N LYS A 257 -17.93 8.53 -14.19
CA LYS A 257 -17.77 9.85 -14.83
C LYS A 257 -19.04 10.70 -14.69
N SER A 258 -20.22 10.10 -14.90
CA SER A 258 -21.51 10.80 -14.72
C SER A 258 -21.71 11.27 -13.29
N LEU A 259 -21.21 10.52 -12.30
CA LEU A 259 -21.15 10.88 -10.88
C LEU A 259 -19.97 11.81 -10.54
N ASN A 260 -19.30 12.38 -11.56
CA ASN A 260 -18.12 13.21 -11.38
C ASN A 260 -17.04 12.56 -10.47
N TRP A 261 -16.89 11.23 -10.55
CA TRP A 261 -15.97 10.41 -9.75
C TRP A 261 -16.20 10.50 -8.22
N GLY A 262 -17.39 10.94 -7.80
CA GLY A 262 -17.71 11.12 -6.40
C GLY A 262 -17.92 9.80 -5.66
N GLU A 263 -17.65 9.80 -4.36
CA GLU A 263 -17.67 8.60 -3.50
C GLU A 263 -19.01 8.37 -2.79
N GLU A 264 -19.87 9.41 -2.65
CA GLU A 264 -21.12 9.35 -1.87
C GLU A 264 -22.27 10.05 -2.59
N GLY A 265 -23.45 9.53 -2.43
CA GLY A 265 -24.69 10.10 -2.96
C GLY A 265 -25.90 9.68 -2.13
N TYR A 266 -27.05 10.29 -2.40
CA TYR A 266 -28.29 10.02 -1.69
C TYR A 266 -29.35 9.50 -2.65
N LEU A 267 -30.11 8.48 -2.26
CA LEU A 267 -31.14 7.84 -3.08
C LEU A 267 -32.53 8.01 -2.47
N PRO A 268 -33.58 8.00 -3.31
CA PRO A 268 -34.96 7.88 -2.86
C PRO A 268 -35.21 6.59 -2.05
N GLY A 269 -36.06 6.62 -1.07
CA GLY A 269 -36.34 5.48 -0.18
C GLY A 269 -36.82 4.21 -0.89
N ASN A 270 -37.53 4.33 -2.04
CA ASN A 270 -37.94 3.19 -2.83
C ASN A 270 -36.78 2.45 -3.54
N SER A 271 -35.61 3.03 -3.63
CA SER A 271 -34.44 2.40 -4.26
C SER A 271 -34.01 1.10 -3.58
N VAL A 272 -34.19 1.00 -2.26
CA VAL A 272 -33.82 -0.18 -1.46
C VAL A 272 -34.95 -1.16 -1.26
N LEU A 273 -36.22 -0.76 -1.52
CA LEU A 273 -37.38 -1.65 -1.40
C LEU A 273 -37.30 -2.78 -2.43
N ARG A 274 -37.78 -3.96 -2.07
CA ARG A 274 -37.92 -5.09 -3.00
C ARG A 274 -38.88 -4.75 -4.15
N LYS A 275 -38.67 -5.38 -5.32
CA LYS A 275 -39.50 -5.16 -6.53
C LYS A 275 -41.00 -5.40 -6.30
N ASN A 276 -41.41 -6.39 -5.47
CA ASN A 276 -42.82 -6.65 -5.12
C ASN A 276 -43.41 -5.54 -4.24
N TYR A 277 -42.64 -4.63 -3.70
CA TYR A 277 -43.09 -3.42 -2.98
C TYR A 277 -42.84 -2.13 -3.78
N GLY A 278 -42.67 -2.26 -5.10
CA GLY A 278 -42.48 -1.12 -6.00
C GLY A 278 -41.10 -0.45 -5.91
N GLY A 279 -40.09 -1.18 -5.46
CA GLY A 279 -38.71 -0.69 -5.33
C GLY A 279 -37.77 -1.16 -6.42
N ALA A 280 -36.65 -0.49 -6.55
CA ALA A 280 -35.56 -0.85 -7.47
C ALA A 280 -34.70 -2.00 -6.96
N ALA A 281 -34.76 -2.35 -5.69
CA ALA A 281 -34.07 -3.47 -5.05
C ALA A 281 -32.56 -3.45 -5.22
N ILE A 282 -31.90 -2.28 -5.11
CA ILE A 282 -30.45 -2.15 -5.35
C ILE A 282 -29.58 -2.99 -4.41
N VAL A 283 -30.08 -3.38 -3.26
CA VAL A 283 -29.39 -4.26 -2.29
C VAL A 283 -29.45 -5.74 -2.69
N ASP A 284 -30.38 -6.11 -3.58
CA ASP A 284 -30.56 -7.49 -4.04
C ASP A 284 -29.53 -7.86 -5.09
N ALA A 285 -28.78 -8.92 -4.86
CA ALA A 285 -27.81 -9.46 -5.80
C ALA A 285 -28.42 -9.81 -7.17
N ALA A 286 -29.73 -10.16 -7.22
CA ALA A 286 -30.45 -10.40 -8.48
C ALA A 286 -30.53 -9.16 -9.39
N SER A 287 -30.39 -7.96 -8.84
CA SER A 287 -30.38 -6.72 -9.63
C SER A 287 -29.20 -6.65 -10.59
N LEU A 288 -28.16 -7.46 -10.40
CA LEU A 288 -26.96 -7.51 -11.26
C LEU A 288 -27.09 -8.41 -12.49
N GLU A 289 -28.19 -9.13 -12.69
CA GLU A 289 -28.34 -10.15 -13.75
C GLU A 289 -28.14 -9.59 -15.18
N HIS A 290 -28.38 -8.31 -15.38
CA HIS A 290 -28.24 -7.62 -16.69
C HIS A 290 -26.93 -6.79 -16.80
N LEU A 291 -26.04 -6.86 -15.81
CA LEU A 291 -24.80 -6.09 -15.83
C LEU A 291 -23.94 -6.45 -17.05
N GLY A 292 -23.49 -5.44 -17.79
CA GLY A 292 -22.71 -5.59 -19.01
C GLY A 292 -23.53 -6.06 -20.22
N LYS A 293 -24.87 -6.03 -20.15
CA LYS A 293 -25.76 -6.45 -21.23
C LYS A 293 -26.78 -5.37 -21.58
N PRO A 294 -27.27 -5.33 -22.85
CA PRO A 294 -28.42 -4.50 -23.20
C PRO A 294 -29.64 -4.87 -22.39
N GLU A 295 -30.31 -3.89 -21.80
CA GLU A 295 -31.53 -4.05 -21.02
C GLU A 295 -32.65 -3.23 -21.66
N GLU A 296 -33.68 -3.90 -22.25
CA GLU A 296 -34.76 -3.25 -23.00
C GLU A 296 -35.67 -2.40 -22.10
N ASN A 297 -35.84 -2.77 -20.84
CA ASN A 297 -36.70 -2.09 -19.85
C ASN A 297 -35.88 -1.72 -18.59
N ALA A 298 -34.79 -1.00 -18.79
CA ALA A 298 -33.94 -0.57 -17.70
C ALA A 298 -34.70 0.34 -16.71
N GLU A 299 -34.68 -0.01 -15.44
CA GLU A 299 -35.16 0.85 -14.37
C GLU A 299 -34.07 1.88 -14.02
N PHE A 300 -34.45 3.15 -13.87
CA PHE A 300 -33.53 4.23 -13.53
C PHE A 300 -33.82 4.75 -12.13
N VAL A 301 -32.77 5.04 -11.40
CA VAL A 301 -32.81 5.60 -10.05
C VAL A 301 -32.07 6.94 -10.06
N GLU A 302 -32.68 7.93 -9.42
CA GLU A 302 -32.07 9.24 -9.25
C GLU A 302 -31.10 9.22 -8.07
N VAL A 303 -29.88 9.71 -8.31
CA VAL A 303 -28.83 9.89 -7.32
C VAL A 303 -28.65 11.38 -7.07
N LEU A 304 -28.89 11.85 -5.86
CA LEU A 304 -28.62 13.23 -5.47
C LEU A 304 -27.17 13.35 -4.99
N MET A 305 -26.39 14.16 -5.68
CA MET A 305 -24.98 14.39 -5.35
C MET A 305 -24.60 15.87 -5.58
N GLY A 306 -24.02 16.52 -4.56
CA GLY A 306 -23.63 17.94 -4.67
C GLY A 306 -24.77 18.88 -5.07
N GLY A 307 -26.03 18.52 -4.74
CA GLY A 307 -27.21 19.28 -5.12
C GLY A 307 -27.72 19.02 -6.55
N GLN A 308 -27.10 18.13 -7.30
CA GLN A 308 -27.53 17.72 -8.64
C GLN A 308 -28.17 16.32 -8.59
N SER A 309 -29.20 16.09 -9.41
CA SER A 309 -29.83 14.78 -9.60
C SER A 309 -29.26 14.13 -10.86
N ILE A 310 -28.74 12.92 -10.71
CA ILE A 310 -28.13 12.13 -11.77
C ILE A 310 -28.90 10.83 -11.90
N SER A 311 -29.35 10.50 -13.10
CA SER A 311 -30.12 9.29 -13.34
C SER A 311 -29.22 8.15 -13.78
N LEU A 312 -29.21 7.03 -13.03
CA LEU A 312 -28.44 5.82 -13.33
C LEU A 312 -29.35 4.60 -13.43
N LYS A 313 -28.98 3.62 -14.25
CA LYS A 313 -29.64 2.32 -14.29
C LYS A 313 -29.53 1.64 -12.92
N ALA A 314 -30.62 1.04 -12.43
CA ALA A 314 -30.63 0.33 -11.15
C ALA A 314 -29.59 -0.79 -11.08
N THR A 315 -29.39 -1.53 -12.18
CA THR A 315 -28.33 -2.57 -12.32
C THR A 315 -26.94 -2.00 -12.10
N VAL A 316 -26.60 -0.88 -12.76
CA VAL A 316 -25.30 -0.23 -12.63
C VAL A 316 -25.13 0.38 -11.25
N LEU A 317 -26.17 1.02 -10.73
CA LEU A 317 -26.17 1.58 -9.38
C LEU A 317 -25.92 0.48 -8.33
N SER A 318 -26.59 -0.67 -8.44
CA SER A 318 -26.33 -1.84 -7.59
C SER A 318 -24.89 -2.35 -7.72
N ALA A 319 -24.33 -2.35 -8.93
CA ALA A 319 -22.94 -2.73 -9.16
C ALA A 319 -21.94 -1.75 -8.52
N LEU A 320 -22.15 -0.44 -8.70
CA LEU A 320 -21.29 0.61 -8.17
C LEU A 320 -21.42 0.80 -6.66
N THR A 321 -22.58 0.52 -6.06
CA THR A 321 -22.79 0.73 -4.63
C THR A 321 -21.99 -0.28 -3.82
N LYS A 322 -21.05 0.19 -2.99
CA LYS A 322 -20.35 -0.67 -2.03
C LYS A 322 -21.05 -0.75 -0.68
N GLU A 323 -21.67 0.34 -0.23
CA GLU A 323 -22.35 0.45 1.06
C GLU A 323 -23.66 1.21 0.93
N VAL A 324 -24.69 0.72 1.60
CA VAL A 324 -25.96 1.41 1.81
C VAL A 324 -26.10 1.71 3.29
N VAL A 325 -26.36 2.96 3.65
CA VAL A 325 -26.54 3.39 5.03
C VAL A 325 -28.04 3.60 5.30
N LEU A 326 -28.56 2.86 6.28
CA LEU A 326 -29.97 2.88 6.67
C LEU A 326 -30.13 3.44 8.09
N SER A 327 -30.99 4.44 8.25
CA SER A 327 -31.34 5.00 9.55
C SER A 327 -32.37 4.10 10.25
N VAL A 328 -31.96 3.57 11.41
CA VAL A 328 -32.83 2.70 12.24
C VAL A 328 -33.67 3.55 13.18
N GLN A 329 -34.97 3.27 13.20
CA GLN A 329 -35.84 3.83 14.23
C GLN A 329 -35.67 3.03 15.53
N VAL A 330 -35.12 3.67 16.53
CA VAL A 330 -34.84 3.05 17.83
C VAL A 330 -36.12 2.84 18.64
N PRO A 331 -36.23 1.71 19.40
CA PRO A 331 -37.35 1.47 20.31
C PRO A 331 -37.54 2.57 21.36
N ASN A 332 -38.77 2.72 21.84
CA ASN A 332 -39.16 3.75 22.80
C ASN A 332 -38.50 3.62 24.20
N ASP A 333 -37.94 2.46 24.55
CA ASP A 333 -37.31 2.12 25.82
C ASP A 333 -35.88 2.70 25.99
N GLY A 334 -35.41 3.41 24.99
CA GLY A 334 -34.07 4.05 24.98
C GLY A 334 -33.09 3.37 24.03
N ILE A 335 -32.05 4.16 23.66
CA ILE A 335 -31.01 3.68 22.76
C ILE A 335 -30.00 2.84 23.54
N PRO A 336 -29.75 1.56 23.17
CA PRO A 336 -28.69 0.76 23.78
C PRO A 336 -27.32 1.46 23.70
N GLY A 337 -26.51 1.34 24.76
CA GLY A 337 -25.23 2.05 24.87
C GLY A 337 -24.30 1.76 23.70
N TYR A 338 -24.25 0.52 23.23
CA TYR A 338 -23.42 0.16 22.08
C TYR A 338 -23.87 0.79 20.76
N LEU A 339 -25.16 1.06 20.54
CA LEU A 339 -25.66 1.75 19.33
C LEU A 339 -25.45 3.27 19.39
N GLN A 340 -25.33 3.86 20.57
CA GLN A 340 -24.99 5.27 20.69
C GLN A 340 -23.60 5.56 20.13
N GLN A 341 -22.66 4.64 20.35
CA GLN A 341 -21.25 4.80 20.01
C GLN A 341 -20.84 4.08 18.72
N ASN A 342 -21.59 3.09 18.26
CA ASN A 342 -21.23 2.26 17.11
C ASN A 342 -22.38 2.10 16.13
N ASP A 343 -22.04 1.90 14.86
CA ASP A 343 -22.96 1.40 13.84
C ASP A 343 -22.83 -0.12 13.71
N ILE A 344 -23.81 -0.75 13.12
CA ILE A 344 -23.78 -2.18 12.76
C ILE A 344 -23.60 -2.31 11.25
N MET A 345 -22.66 -3.14 10.80
CA MET A 345 -22.50 -3.45 9.38
C MET A 345 -22.81 -4.91 9.10
N ASP A 346 -23.73 -5.17 8.19
CA ASP A 346 -23.98 -6.52 7.66
C ASP A 346 -23.27 -6.68 6.31
N PHE A 347 -22.27 -7.55 6.29
CA PHE A 347 -21.52 -7.87 5.07
C PHE A 347 -22.24 -8.96 4.26
N PRO A 348 -22.22 -8.87 2.92
CA PRO A 348 -22.67 -9.94 2.06
C PRO A 348 -21.97 -11.26 2.40
N GLY A 349 -22.68 -12.38 2.30
CA GLY A 349 -22.13 -13.69 2.66
C GLY A 349 -21.09 -14.18 1.65
N ALA A 350 -19.93 -14.61 2.13
CA ALA A 350 -18.90 -15.19 1.30
C ALA A 350 -19.31 -16.55 0.71
N ARG A 351 -18.90 -16.85 -0.53
CA ARG A 351 -19.08 -18.14 -1.21
C ARG A 351 -17.81 -18.57 -1.96
N SER A 352 -17.74 -19.85 -2.31
CA SER A 352 -16.68 -20.40 -3.16
C SER A 352 -16.75 -19.84 -4.58
N PRO A 353 -15.61 -19.72 -5.30
CA PRO A 353 -15.59 -19.36 -6.71
C PRO A 353 -16.35 -20.37 -7.59
N ASP A 354 -16.82 -19.94 -8.76
CA ASP A 354 -17.36 -20.83 -9.81
C ASP A 354 -16.24 -21.29 -10.73
N ASP A 355 -16.37 -22.53 -11.22
CA ASP A 355 -15.54 -23.04 -12.29
C ASP A 355 -16.19 -22.70 -13.65
N LEU A 356 -15.92 -21.51 -14.17
CA LEU A 356 -16.49 -21.01 -15.41
C LEU A 356 -15.53 -21.22 -16.59
N THR A 357 -16.09 -21.45 -17.78
CA THR A 357 -15.34 -21.40 -19.03
C THR A 357 -15.29 -19.97 -19.59
N GLN A 358 -14.30 -19.65 -20.42
CA GLN A 358 -14.14 -18.30 -21.02
C GLN A 358 -15.33 -17.87 -21.88
N SER A 359 -16.19 -18.80 -22.33
CA SER A 359 -17.38 -18.52 -23.13
C SER A 359 -18.64 -18.25 -22.32
N THR A 360 -18.55 -18.09 -21.01
CA THR A 360 -19.73 -17.92 -20.13
C THR A 360 -20.32 -16.51 -20.24
N ASP A 361 -21.58 -16.43 -20.65
CA ASP A 361 -22.33 -15.16 -20.73
C ASP A 361 -22.81 -14.60 -19.37
N GLN A 362 -22.58 -15.31 -18.27
CA GLN A 362 -23.08 -14.94 -16.93
C GLN A 362 -21.97 -14.29 -16.07
N ILE A 363 -21.36 -13.21 -16.56
CA ILE A 363 -20.21 -12.55 -15.90
C ILE A 363 -20.61 -11.83 -14.61
N TYR A 364 -21.89 -11.50 -14.42
CA TYR A 364 -22.36 -10.85 -13.19
C TYR A 364 -22.12 -11.69 -11.94
N ARG A 365 -22.12 -13.03 -12.02
CA ARG A 365 -21.85 -13.90 -10.85
C ARG A 365 -20.40 -13.81 -10.38
N PRO A 366 -19.39 -13.99 -11.24
CA PRO A 366 -17.98 -13.71 -10.89
C PRO A 366 -17.80 -12.30 -10.35
N TYR A 367 -18.43 -11.31 -11.00
CA TYR A 367 -18.37 -9.93 -10.53
C TYR A 367 -18.90 -9.79 -9.10
N LEU A 368 -20.08 -10.31 -8.79
CA LEU A 368 -20.65 -10.29 -7.45
C LEU A 368 -19.73 -10.95 -6.41
N ARG A 369 -19.13 -12.09 -6.74
CA ARG A 369 -18.20 -12.78 -5.84
C ARG A 369 -16.91 -12.01 -5.62
N GLY A 370 -16.33 -11.48 -6.70
CA GLY A 370 -15.19 -10.59 -6.62
C GLY A 370 -15.49 -9.38 -5.74
N LYS A 371 -16.68 -8.78 -5.90
CA LYS A 371 -17.14 -7.65 -5.11
C LYS A 371 -17.27 -7.99 -3.62
N VAL A 372 -17.94 -9.08 -3.29
CA VAL A 372 -18.13 -9.52 -1.89
C VAL A 372 -16.79 -9.82 -1.21
N SER A 373 -15.89 -10.52 -1.90
CA SER A 373 -14.53 -10.79 -1.39
C SER A 373 -13.72 -9.50 -1.21
N HIS A 374 -13.81 -8.58 -2.17
CA HIS A 374 -13.08 -7.32 -2.13
C HIS A 374 -13.55 -6.40 -0.99
N LEU A 375 -14.87 -6.27 -0.81
CA LEU A 375 -15.43 -5.35 0.18
C LEU A 375 -14.94 -5.65 1.59
N PHE A 376 -14.98 -6.90 2.05
CA PHE A 376 -14.48 -7.23 3.39
C PHE A 376 -12.99 -6.97 3.53
N ASP A 377 -12.17 -7.35 2.53
CA ASP A 377 -10.74 -7.09 2.52
C ASP A 377 -10.43 -5.58 2.57
N GLN A 378 -11.19 -4.77 1.83
CA GLN A 378 -11.02 -3.32 1.79
C GLN A 378 -11.36 -2.67 3.13
N TYR A 379 -12.55 -2.93 3.65
CA TYR A 379 -12.99 -2.36 4.93
C TYR A 379 -12.09 -2.78 6.10
N SER A 380 -11.52 -3.99 6.03
CA SER A 380 -10.54 -4.48 7.00
C SER A 380 -9.20 -3.74 6.91
N ARG A 381 -8.70 -3.55 5.69
CA ARG A 381 -7.44 -2.79 5.46
C ARG A 381 -7.55 -1.30 5.78
N ASP A 382 -8.72 -0.73 5.57
CA ASP A 382 -9.00 0.67 5.84
C ASP A 382 -9.39 0.92 7.30
N PHE A 383 -9.31 -0.12 8.16
CA PHE A 383 -9.65 -0.09 9.59
C PHE A 383 -11.10 0.37 9.88
N GLU A 384 -11.98 0.19 8.92
CA GLU A 384 -13.42 0.47 9.11
C GLU A 384 -14.12 -0.67 9.87
N VAL A 385 -13.54 -1.89 9.89
CA VAL A 385 -14.02 -3.02 10.70
C VAL A 385 -13.28 -3.05 12.04
N ASN A 386 -13.80 -2.31 13.00
CA ASN A 386 -13.16 -2.14 14.32
C ASN A 386 -13.45 -3.29 15.29
N ASN A 387 -14.66 -3.86 15.19
CA ASN A 387 -15.08 -5.06 15.91
C ASN A 387 -15.69 -6.04 14.91
N LEU A 388 -15.28 -7.29 14.98
CA LEU A 388 -15.76 -8.35 14.09
C LEU A 388 -16.60 -9.35 14.86
N ILE A 389 -17.84 -9.53 14.43
CA ILE A 389 -18.74 -10.60 14.85
C ILE A 389 -18.73 -11.66 13.75
N PHE A 390 -17.97 -12.72 13.97
CA PHE A 390 -17.76 -13.77 13.00
C PHE A 390 -18.78 -14.88 13.18
N CYS A 391 -19.74 -15.02 12.26
CA CYS A 391 -20.83 -15.96 12.32
C CYS A 391 -20.46 -17.30 11.67
N ILE A 392 -20.56 -18.39 12.43
CA ILE A 392 -20.21 -19.74 12.01
C ILE A 392 -21.45 -20.64 12.11
N PRO A 393 -21.92 -21.29 11.02
CA PRO A 393 -23.05 -22.21 11.04
C PRO A 393 -22.68 -23.54 11.73
N ASP A 394 -23.64 -24.45 11.85
CA ASP A 394 -23.45 -25.77 12.46
C ASP A 394 -22.91 -26.84 11.51
N LYS A 395 -22.88 -26.55 10.22
CA LYS A 395 -22.45 -27.48 9.16
C LYS A 395 -21.49 -26.81 8.20
N ASP A 396 -20.66 -27.65 7.60
CA ASP A 396 -19.85 -27.30 6.45
C ASP A 396 -20.74 -26.86 5.28
N ASN A 397 -20.57 -25.63 4.80
CA ASN A 397 -21.24 -25.10 3.62
C ASN A 397 -20.21 -24.84 2.53
N ASP A 398 -20.58 -25.01 1.27
CA ASP A 398 -19.78 -24.71 0.08
C ASP A 398 -19.30 -23.25 0.08
N GLY A 399 -18.28 -22.85 0.69
CA GLY A 399 -17.81 -21.45 0.78
C GLY A 399 -16.94 -21.17 1.96
N GLN A 400 -16.79 -22.15 2.85
CA GLN A 400 -16.03 -21.98 4.07
C GLN A 400 -14.52 -22.11 3.87
N ASN A 401 -14.04 -22.69 2.76
CA ASN A 401 -12.61 -22.93 2.51
C ASN A 401 -11.72 -21.67 2.52
N LYS A 402 -12.28 -20.49 2.21
CA LYS A 402 -11.55 -19.22 2.27
C LYS A 402 -11.72 -18.46 3.59
N LEU A 403 -12.76 -18.78 4.40
CA LEU A 403 -13.06 -18.05 5.63
C LEU A 403 -11.93 -18.09 6.67
N PRO A 404 -11.23 -19.23 6.91
CA PRO A 404 -10.09 -19.29 7.82
C PRO A 404 -9.00 -18.29 7.47
N ARG A 405 -8.67 -18.19 6.18
CA ARG A 405 -7.67 -17.25 5.67
C ARG A 405 -8.10 -15.79 5.86
N VAL A 406 -9.34 -15.47 5.53
CA VAL A 406 -9.90 -14.12 5.67
C VAL A 406 -9.91 -13.69 7.15
N LEU A 407 -10.37 -14.57 8.05
CA LEU A 407 -10.37 -14.32 9.49
C LEU A 407 -8.94 -14.14 10.03
N ASN A 408 -8.02 -15.03 9.64
CA ASN A 408 -6.64 -14.93 10.09
C ASN A 408 -5.99 -13.62 9.62
N ASN A 409 -6.19 -13.22 8.36
CA ASN A 409 -5.68 -11.95 7.82
C ASN A 409 -6.25 -10.75 8.60
N TRP A 410 -7.56 -10.79 8.92
CA TRP A 410 -8.16 -9.74 9.74
C TRP A 410 -7.54 -9.68 11.14
N ILE A 411 -7.32 -10.84 11.79
CA ILE A 411 -6.67 -10.91 13.12
C ILE A 411 -5.26 -10.31 13.06
N LEU A 412 -4.47 -10.71 12.07
CA LEU A 412 -3.09 -10.21 11.92
C LEU A 412 -3.05 -8.70 11.70
N SER A 413 -3.95 -8.18 10.86
CA SER A 413 -3.95 -6.76 10.50
C SER A 413 -4.61 -5.85 11.54
N ASN A 414 -5.65 -6.33 12.25
CA ASN A 414 -6.49 -5.47 13.09
C ASN A 414 -6.38 -5.78 14.60
N VAL A 415 -5.85 -6.95 14.98
CA VAL A 415 -5.71 -7.33 16.40
C VAL A 415 -4.24 -7.49 16.79
N GLY A 416 -3.44 -8.14 15.96
CA GLY A 416 -2.01 -8.28 16.19
C GLY A 416 -1.43 -9.59 15.69
N GLU A 417 -0.20 -9.53 15.22
CA GLU A 417 0.51 -10.65 14.60
C GLU A 417 0.82 -11.80 15.58
N ASN A 418 0.97 -11.50 16.86
CA ASN A 418 1.32 -12.48 17.89
C ASN A 418 0.57 -12.23 19.20
N ALA A 419 0.68 -13.16 20.16
CA ALA A 419 -0.03 -13.11 21.43
C ALA A 419 0.32 -11.86 22.26
N VAL A 420 1.55 -11.35 22.19
CA VAL A 420 1.98 -10.13 22.91
C VAL A 420 1.29 -8.89 22.35
N ALA A 421 1.29 -8.74 21.02
CA ALA A 421 0.62 -7.62 20.36
C ALA A 421 -0.89 -7.63 20.63
N ARG A 422 -1.52 -8.82 20.58
CA ARG A 422 -2.95 -8.97 20.90
C ARG A 422 -3.25 -8.65 22.35
N GLN A 423 -2.41 -9.08 23.30
CA GLN A 423 -2.52 -8.74 24.72
C GLN A 423 -2.47 -7.23 24.95
N GLN A 424 -1.53 -6.54 24.30
CA GLN A 424 -1.40 -5.08 24.40
C GLN A 424 -2.63 -4.36 23.84
N LEU A 425 -3.10 -4.76 22.66
CA LEU A 425 -4.29 -4.16 22.05
C LEU A 425 -5.51 -4.36 22.95
N ILE A 426 -5.78 -5.58 23.39
CA ILE A 426 -6.92 -5.94 24.23
C ILE A 426 -6.83 -5.22 25.58
N GLY A 427 -5.63 -5.15 26.20
CA GLY A 427 -5.41 -4.40 27.43
C GLY A 427 -5.73 -2.91 27.28
N ASN A 428 -5.34 -2.29 26.19
CA ASN A 428 -5.65 -0.88 25.89
C ASN A 428 -7.14 -0.64 25.59
N ARG A 429 -7.84 -1.61 25.04
CA ARG A 429 -9.28 -1.52 24.71
C ARG A 429 -10.18 -1.94 25.87
N GLY A 430 -9.70 -2.77 26.76
CA GLY A 430 -10.48 -3.41 27.82
C GLY A 430 -11.33 -4.60 27.35
N SER A 431 -11.32 -4.96 26.04
CA SER A 431 -12.11 -6.06 25.48
C SER A 431 -11.52 -6.59 24.18
N SER A 432 -11.85 -7.85 23.86
CA SER A 432 -11.50 -8.45 22.57
C SER A 432 -12.32 -7.84 21.41
N PRO A 433 -11.70 -7.45 20.29
CA PRO A 433 -12.43 -6.96 19.12
C PRO A 433 -13.05 -8.08 18.27
N LEU A 434 -12.72 -9.34 18.53
CA LEU A 434 -13.28 -10.50 17.86
C LEU A 434 -14.29 -11.17 18.75
N MET A 435 -15.48 -11.41 18.20
CA MET A 435 -16.56 -12.22 18.74
C MET A 435 -16.88 -13.32 17.75
N VAL A 436 -16.93 -14.57 18.18
CA VAL A 436 -17.36 -15.70 17.35
C VAL A 436 -18.76 -16.10 17.75
N VAL A 437 -19.71 -16.08 16.82
CA VAL A 437 -21.09 -16.50 17.06
C VAL A 437 -21.35 -17.83 16.37
N LEU A 438 -21.65 -18.85 17.17
CA LEU A 438 -22.08 -20.16 16.69
C LEU A 438 -23.59 -20.12 16.39
N THR A 439 -23.94 -19.77 15.16
CA THR A 439 -25.34 -19.71 14.74
C THR A 439 -25.94 -21.11 14.55
N TRP A 440 -27.26 -21.19 14.40
CA TRP A 440 -27.99 -22.44 14.27
C TRP A 440 -27.78 -23.40 15.46
N PHE A 441 -27.51 -22.88 16.66
CA PHE A 441 -27.26 -23.71 17.83
C PHE A 441 -28.50 -24.54 18.26
N ASN A 442 -29.72 -24.16 17.82
CA ASN A 442 -30.92 -24.98 17.95
C ASN A 442 -30.75 -26.40 17.43
N ARG A 443 -29.95 -26.62 16.38
CA ARG A 443 -29.65 -27.97 15.87
C ARG A 443 -28.78 -28.81 16.81
N GLN A 444 -27.99 -28.21 17.65
CA GLN A 444 -27.18 -28.91 18.64
C GLN A 444 -27.98 -29.38 19.85
N ILE A 445 -29.05 -28.65 20.19
CA ILE A 445 -29.91 -28.96 21.32
C ILE A 445 -31.17 -29.77 20.93
N GLU A 446 -31.40 -29.99 19.63
CA GLU A 446 -32.46 -30.85 19.08
C GLU A 446 -32.12 -32.31 19.31
N PHE A 447 -33.16 -33.11 19.67
CA PHE A 447 -33.02 -34.54 19.88
C PHE A 447 -33.00 -35.33 18.57
N ASP A 448 -31.92 -36.09 18.34
CA ASP A 448 -31.85 -37.07 17.24
C ASP A 448 -31.90 -38.50 17.81
N LYS A 449 -33.00 -39.20 17.55
CA LYS A 449 -33.19 -40.57 17.99
C LYS A 449 -32.04 -41.56 17.69
N LYS A 450 -31.36 -41.37 16.56
CA LYS A 450 -30.29 -42.29 16.09
C LYS A 450 -28.97 -42.02 16.72
N ASN A 451 -28.64 -40.76 16.97
CA ASN A 451 -27.32 -40.32 17.34
C ASN A 451 -27.19 -39.96 18.83
N ASP A 452 -28.33 -39.57 19.47
CA ASP A 452 -28.31 -39.11 20.86
C ASP A 452 -28.53 -40.26 21.87
N HIS A 453 -27.44 -40.71 22.42
CA HIS A 453 -27.35 -41.70 23.49
C HIS A 453 -26.54 -41.17 24.67
N LEU A 454 -26.80 -41.62 25.88
CA LEU A 454 -26.09 -41.18 27.10
C LEU A 454 -24.55 -41.15 26.90
N ASN A 455 -23.99 -42.17 26.24
CA ASN A 455 -22.57 -42.30 26.04
C ASN A 455 -22.00 -41.50 24.83
N SER A 456 -22.83 -40.90 24.01
CA SER A 456 -22.42 -40.21 22.78
C SER A 456 -22.72 -38.70 22.75
N LEU A 457 -23.38 -38.17 23.81
CA LEU A 457 -23.69 -36.75 23.85
C LEU A 457 -22.48 -35.83 23.76
N SER A 458 -21.35 -36.24 24.37
CA SER A 458 -20.10 -35.48 24.29
C SER A 458 -19.52 -35.34 22.89
N GLU A 459 -19.86 -36.25 21.97
CA GLU A 459 -19.40 -36.18 20.56
C GLU A 459 -20.01 -34.97 19.83
N LYS A 460 -21.19 -34.47 20.26
CA LYS A 460 -21.75 -33.22 19.68
C LYS A 460 -20.79 -32.06 19.88
N TRP A 461 -20.22 -31.98 21.08
CA TRP A 461 -19.33 -30.87 21.46
C TRP A 461 -17.95 -31.02 20.82
N SER A 462 -17.39 -32.25 20.76
CA SER A 462 -16.17 -32.54 20.02
C SER A 462 -16.33 -32.14 18.55
N ARG A 463 -17.40 -32.58 17.88
CA ARG A 463 -17.66 -32.21 16.49
C ARG A 463 -17.79 -30.69 16.29
N ARG A 464 -18.49 -29.99 17.20
CA ARG A 464 -18.72 -28.56 17.07
C ARG A 464 -17.48 -27.71 17.31
N PHE A 465 -16.74 -28.02 18.34
CA PHE A 465 -15.59 -27.21 18.76
C PHE A 465 -14.27 -27.72 18.21
N LYS A 466 -14.00 -29.02 18.20
CA LYS A 466 -12.78 -29.57 17.65
C LYS A 466 -12.85 -29.64 16.11
N ASP A 467 -13.68 -30.58 15.60
CA ASP A 467 -13.63 -30.92 14.18
C ASP A 467 -14.03 -29.72 13.30
N PHE A 468 -14.93 -28.86 13.75
CA PHE A 468 -15.41 -27.74 12.97
C PHE A 468 -14.70 -26.42 13.31
N PHE A 469 -14.72 -25.96 14.57
CA PHE A 469 -14.11 -24.69 14.92
C PHE A 469 -12.58 -24.75 14.90
N GLU A 470 -11.97 -25.71 15.60
CA GLU A 470 -10.52 -25.79 15.70
C GLU A 470 -9.89 -26.23 14.38
N ASP A 471 -10.30 -27.38 13.82
CA ASP A 471 -9.64 -27.97 12.67
C ASP A 471 -9.97 -27.23 11.34
N GLN A 472 -11.19 -26.70 11.18
CA GLN A 472 -11.60 -26.05 9.92
C GLN A 472 -11.49 -24.51 9.95
N ILE A 473 -11.82 -23.86 11.07
CA ILE A 473 -11.83 -22.39 11.14
C ILE A 473 -10.50 -21.84 11.67
N VAL A 474 -9.97 -22.36 12.76
CA VAL A 474 -8.65 -21.95 13.30
C VAL A 474 -7.54 -22.52 12.43
N SER A 475 -7.68 -23.79 12.01
CA SER A 475 -6.73 -24.49 11.17
C SER A 475 -5.29 -24.41 11.71
N ASP A 476 -4.29 -24.41 10.86
CA ASP A 476 -2.85 -24.40 11.23
C ASP A 476 -2.38 -23.12 11.93
N ASN A 477 -3.22 -22.07 11.98
CA ASN A 477 -2.82 -20.75 12.48
C ASN A 477 -2.73 -20.68 14.02
N LYS A 478 -3.33 -21.62 14.75
CA LYS A 478 -3.29 -21.77 16.24
C LYS A 478 -3.58 -20.50 17.05
N TRP A 479 -4.14 -19.44 16.41
CA TRP A 479 -4.40 -18.18 17.09
C TRP A 479 -5.36 -18.32 18.28
N ALA A 480 -6.32 -19.25 18.20
CA ALA A 480 -7.29 -19.47 19.26
C ALA A 480 -6.68 -20.12 20.52
N GLU A 481 -5.64 -20.92 20.38
CA GLU A 481 -4.95 -21.53 21.52
C GLU A 481 -4.05 -20.52 22.27
N GLN A 482 -3.42 -19.63 21.50
CA GLN A 482 -2.50 -18.61 21.99
C GLN A 482 -3.04 -17.21 21.68
N TRP A 483 -4.29 -16.92 22.10
CA TRP A 483 -4.92 -15.64 21.83
C TRP A 483 -4.17 -14.49 22.47
N THR A 484 -3.87 -14.64 23.75
CA THR A 484 -3.03 -13.70 24.51
C THR A 484 -1.90 -14.46 25.21
N THR A 485 -0.99 -13.75 25.87
CA THR A 485 0.06 -14.37 26.70
C THR A 485 -0.51 -15.04 27.96
N GLU A 486 -1.75 -14.71 28.35
CA GLU A 486 -2.42 -15.22 29.56
C GLU A 486 -3.38 -16.38 29.26
N GLY A 487 -3.80 -16.58 28.00
CA GLY A 487 -4.71 -17.67 27.69
C GLY A 487 -5.24 -17.74 26.25
N GLY A 488 -6.04 -18.77 26.01
CA GLY A 488 -6.72 -19.01 24.75
C GLY A 488 -7.92 -18.11 24.51
N PHE A 489 -8.46 -18.17 23.29
CA PHE A 489 -9.64 -17.40 22.87
C PHE A 489 -10.90 -18.02 23.49
N LYS A 490 -11.70 -17.20 24.19
CA LYS A 490 -12.93 -17.63 24.86
C LYS A 490 -14.15 -16.77 24.52
N ASN A 491 -14.03 -15.82 23.59
CA ASN A 491 -15.12 -14.91 23.24
C ASN A 491 -16.05 -15.54 22.18
N ILE A 492 -16.62 -16.71 22.52
CA ILE A 492 -17.49 -17.52 21.65
C ILE A 492 -18.90 -17.59 22.24
N PHE A 493 -19.91 -17.35 21.40
CA PHE A 493 -21.30 -17.21 21.79
C PHE A 493 -22.21 -18.13 20.93
N PRO A 494 -22.85 -19.15 21.49
CA PRO A 494 -23.91 -19.88 20.81
C PRO A 494 -25.17 -19.02 20.65
N LEU A 495 -25.79 -19.07 19.46
CA LEU A 495 -27.00 -18.37 19.12
C LEU A 495 -27.98 -19.32 18.44
N ARG A 496 -29.20 -19.41 18.91
CA ARG A 496 -30.29 -20.13 18.26
C ARG A 496 -31.37 -19.18 17.70
N ASP A 497 -32.12 -19.68 16.75
CA ASP A 497 -33.24 -18.97 16.16
C ASP A 497 -34.56 -19.52 16.71
N TYR A 498 -35.41 -18.69 17.23
CA TYR A 498 -36.72 -19.07 17.79
C TYR A 498 -37.62 -19.75 16.76
N GLU A 499 -37.65 -19.26 15.52
CA GLU A 499 -38.51 -19.81 14.46
C GLU A 499 -38.18 -21.27 14.11
N PHE A 500 -36.90 -21.66 14.29
CA PHE A 500 -36.41 -23.00 13.99
C PHE A 500 -36.24 -23.88 15.23
N SER A 501 -36.79 -23.50 16.35
CA SER A 501 -36.62 -24.21 17.64
C SER A 501 -37.84 -25.06 18.06
N GLU A 502 -38.86 -25.17 17.23
CA GLU A 502 -40.12 -25.88 17.49
C GLU A 502 -39.98 -27.38 17.84
N GLN A 503 -38.90 -28.00 17.47
CA GLN A 503 -38.61 -29.39 17.82
C GLN A 503 -38.07 -29.55 19.24
N THR A 504 -37.50 -28.50 19.78
CA THR A 504 -36.93 -28.47 21.13
C THR A 504 -37.81 -27.77 22.13
N PHE A 505 -38.47 -26.66 21.70
CA PHE A 505 -39.33 -25.84 22.56
C PHE A 505 -40.76 -25.76 22.03
N ALA A 506 -41.69 -25.71 22.94
CA ALA A 506 -43.13 -25.59 22.66
C ALA A 506 -43.60 -24.16 22.90
N GLY A 507 -44.65 -23.76 22.21
CA GLY A 507 -45.42 -22.54 22.51
C GLY A 507 -45.05 -21.32 21.65
N TYR A 508 -43.92 -21.29 20.96
CA TYR A 508 -43.55 -20.17 20.09
C TYR A 508 -44.39 -20.15 18.83
N THR A 509 -45.03 -19.03 18.54
CA THR A 509 -45.72 -18.71 17.29
C THR A 509 -45.45 -17.23 16.93
N SER A 510 -45.67 -16.84 15.66
CA SER A 510 -45.52 -15.41 15.24
C SER A 510 -46.43 -14.48 16.04
N ASP A 511 -47.62 -14.96 16.47
CA ASP A 511 -48.58 -14.17 17.26
C ASP A 511 -48.32 -14.21 18.77
N SER A 512 -47.55 -15.19 19.24
CA SER A 512 -47.13 -15.35 20.63
C SER A 512 -45.65 -15.76 20.70
N PRO A 513 -44.73 -14.81 20.66
CA PRO A 513 -43.28 -15.09 20.57
C PRO A 513 -42.70 -15.50 21.95
N LYS A 514 -43.31 -16.52 22.59
CA LYS A 514 -42.88 -17.06 23.90
C LYS A 514 -42.89 -18.57 23.89
N GLU A 515 -41.78 -19.15 24.30
CA GLU A 515 -41.63 -20.56 24.55
C GLU A 515 -42.19 -20.90 25.95
N THR A 516 -43.03 -21.94 26.04
CA THR A 516 -43.71 -22.33 27.29
C THR A 516 -43.00 -23.47 28.02
N GLY A 517 -41.99 -24.11 27.38
CA GLY A 517 -41.25 -25.25 27.91
C GLY A 517 -40.65 -26.10 26.80
N TYR A 518 -40.20 -27.31 27.14
CA TYR A 518 -39.68 -28.23 26.13
C TYR A 518 -40.79 -28.92 25.33
N ALA A 519 -40.55 -29.09 24.03
CA ALA A 519 -41.42 -29.82 23.16
C ALA A 519 -41.29 -31.34 23.42
N PRO A 520 -42.39 -32.11 23.46
CA PRO A 520 -42.30 -33.54 23.70
C PRO A 520 -41.53 -34.28 22.61
N ILE A 521 -40.64 -35.20 22.99
CA ILE A 521 -39.95 -36.08 22.05
C ILE A 521 -40.95 -36.96 21.29
N LYS A 522 -41.13 -36.71 19.98
CA LYS A 522 -42.07 -37.43 19.13
C LYS A 522 -41.72 -38.94 18.99
N LYS A 523 -40.47 -39.30 19.03
CA LYS A 523 -39.95 -40.67 18.86
C LYS A 523 -38.83 -40.93 19.86
N PRO A 524 -39.13 -41.26 21.10
CA PRO A 524 -38.13 -41.54 22.14
C PRO A 524 -37.26 -42.74 21.77
N ASN A 525 -36.09 -42.83 22.36
CA ASN A 525 -35.16 -43.97 22.29
C ASN A 525 -35.08 -44.67 23.68
N LYS A 526 -34.12 -45.61 23.81
CA LYS A 526 -33.95 -46.38 25.06
C LYS A 526 -33.46 -45.53 26.25
N ASP A 527 -32.68 -44.50 25.97
CA ASP A 527 -31.98 -43.68 26.97
C ASP A 527 -32.83 -42.48 27.37
N PHE A 528 -33.56 -41.84 26.40
CA PHE A 528 -34.34 -40.64 26.63
C PHE A 528 -35.81 -40.85 26.25
N LYS A 529 -36.68 -40.70 27.21
CA LYS A 529 -38.13 -40.84 27.07
C LYS A 529 -38.87 -39.53 27.22
N SER A 530 -38.30 -38.55 27.94
CA SER A 530 -38.80 -37.18 28.02
C SER A 530 -37.81 -36.17 27.48
N ALA A 531 -38.31 -34.99 27.09
CA ALA A 531 -37.44 -33.91 26.66
C ALA A 531 -36.63 -33.35 27.81
N GLU A 532 -37.20 -33.30 29.01
CA GLU A 532 -36.54 -32.81 30.20
C GLU A 532 -35.30 -33.66 30.57
N ASP A 533 -35.46 -35.02 30.55
CA ASP A 533 -34.34 -35.93 30.83
C ASP A 533 -33.19 -35.75 29.79
N PHE A 534 -33.58 -35.61 28.52
CA PHE A 534 -32.61 -35.38 27.44
C PHE A 534 -31.85 -34.05 27.64
N GLN A 535 -32.59 -32.95 27.86
CA GLN A 535 -31.99 -31.62 28.00
C GLN A 535 -31.11 -31.54 29.28
N ALA A 536 -31.50 -32.19 30.36
CA ALA A 536 -30.68 -32.27 31.57
C ALA A 536 -29.35 -32.99 31.31
N ALA A 537 -29.40 -34.19 30.70
CA ALA A 537 -28.21 -34.95 30.36
C ALA A 537 -27.35 -34.22 29.31
N LEU A 538 -27.99 -33.52 28.36
CA LEU A 538 -27.24 -32.73 27.36
C LEU A 538 -26.52 -31.55 28.00
N LYS A 539 -27.16 -30.82 28.95
CA LYS A 539 -26.55 -29.77 29.76
C LYS A 539 -25.32 -30.30 30.54
N GLU A 540 -25.50 -31.42 31.24
CA GLU A 540 -24.38 -32.03 31.99
C GLU A 540 -23.21 -32.39 31.08
N SER A 541 -23.48 -32.97 29.90
CA SER A 541 -22.48 -33.28 28.88
C SER A 541 -21.77 -32.04 28.32
N PHE A 542 -22.47 -30.93 28.17
CA PHE A 542 -21.91 -29.66 27.71
C PHE A 542 -20.96 -29.07 28.77
N ILE A 543 -21.40 -28.99 30.00
CA ILE A 543 -20.57 -28.47 31.12
C ILE A 543 -19.33 -29.33 31.36
N ALA A 544 -19.48 -30.66 31.26
CA ALA A 544 -18.37 -31.60 31.44
C ALA A 544 -17.40 -31.67 30.25
N SER A 545 -17.78 -31.12 29.09
CA SER A 545 -16.96 -31.21 27.88
C SER A 545 -15.66 -30.41 28.00
N GLU A 546 -14.51 -31.07 27.74
CA GLU A 546 -13.20 -30.43 27.67
C GLU A 546 -13.17 -29.32 26.61
N TRP A 547 -13.86 -29.50 25.50
CA TRP A 547 -13.94 -28.55 24.40
C TRP A 547 -14.75 -27.30 24.73
N CYS A 548 -15.88 -27.47 25.43
CA CYS A 548 -16.66 -26.33 25.93
C CYS A 548 -15.85 -25.53 26.97
N ASN A 549 -15.14 -26.20 27.85
CA ASN A 549 -14.27 -25.56 28.85
C ASN A 549 -13.04 -24.89 28.21
N LYS A 550 -12.52 -25.41 27.08
CA LYS A 550 -11.42 -24.80 26.35
C LYS A 550 -11.84 -23.45 25.70
N TYR A 551 -13.04 -23.37 25.15
CA TYR A 551 -13.46 -22.27 24.28
C TYR A 551 -14.53 -21.33 24.83
N LEU A 552 -15.19 -21.70 25.90
CA LEU A 552 -16.18 -20.86 26.59
C LEU A 552 -15.62 -20.35 27.90
N GLU A 553 -16.00 -19.16 28.27
CA GLU A 553 -15.59 -18.57 29.56
C GLU A 553 -16.26 -19.28 30.73
N ASP A 554 -17.56 -19.48 30.63
CA ASP A 554 -18.42 -20.20 31.58
C ASP A 554 -19.43 -21.06 30.82
N PRO A 555 -19.20 -22.37 30.67
CA PRO A 555 -20.11 -23.25 29.94
C PRO A 555 -21.52 -23.33 30.56
N GLU A 556 -21.67 -23.26 31.87
CA GLU A 556 -22.97 -23.35 32.52
C GLU A 556 -23.80 -22.08 32.25
N ALA A 557 -23.22 -20.90 32.47
CA ALA A 557 -23.87 -19.65 32.17
C ALA A 557 -24.17 -19.52 30.66
N THR A 558 -23.28 -20.03 29.79
CA THR A 558 -23.52 -20.06 28.33
C THR A 558 -24.71 -20.93 27.97
N TRP A 559 -24.82 -22.14 28.55
CA TRP A 559 -25.98 -23.01 28.33
C TRP A 559 -27.28 -22.34 28.76
N ASP A 560 -27.29 -21.78 29.98
CA ASP A 560 -28.48 -21.11 30.52
C ASP A 560 -28.92 -19.88 29.71
N ALA A 561 -27.99 -19.26 29.00
CA ALA A 561 -28.27 -18.11 28.14
C ALA A 561 -28.80 -18.50 26.75
N CYS A 562 -28.54 -19.71 26.22
CA CYS A 562 -28.87 -20.06 24.83
C CYS A 562 -29.76 -21.30 24.70
N ALA A 563 -29.82 -22.18 25.72
CA ALA A 563 -30.54 -23.48 25.64
C ALA A 563 -31.70 -23.63 26.60
N MET A 564 -32.13 -22.56 27.24
CA MET A 564 -33.34 -22.51 28.09
C MET A 564 -34.51 -21.85 27.36
N PRO A 565 -35.76 -22.13 27.73
CA PRO A 565 -36.91 -21.46 27.14
C PRO A 565 -36.82 -19.93 27.23
N ASN A 566 -37.13 -19.24 26.15
CA ASN A 566 -37.08 -17.77 25.99
C ASN A 566 -35.65 -17.20 26.13
N ARG A 567 -34.62 -18.01 25.90
CA ARG A 567 -33.22 -17.58 25.92
C ARG A 567 -32.52 -18.12 24.68
N ASP A 568 -32.18 -17.26 23.77
CA ASP A 568 -31.65 -17.60 22.46
C ASP A 568 -30.11 -17.43 22.34
N GLY A 569 -29.46 -16.86 23.34
CA GLY A 569 -28.03 -16.57 23.33
C GLY A 569 -27.68 -15.15 22.93
N SER A 570 -28.62 -14.29 22.60
CA SER A 570 -28.39 -12.90 22.19
C SER A 570 -27.88 -12.01 23.35
N ALA A 571 -28.37 -12.20 24.54
CA ALA A 571 -28.04 -11.36 25.68
C ALA A 571 -26.52 -11.32 26.01
N PRO A 572 -25.78 -12.46 26.05
CA PRO A 572 -24.31 -12.42 26.20
C PRO A 572 -23.58 -11.72 25.07
N ILE A 573 -24.09 -11.82 23.82
CA ILE A 573 -23.53 -11.12 22.66
C ILE A 573 -23.65 -9.61 22.86
N ILE A 574 -24.85 -9.12 23.21
CA ILE A 574 -25.14 -7.71 23.48
C ILE A 574 -24.23 -7.19 24.62
N GLN A 575 -24.08 -7.95 25.73
CA GLN A 575 -23.18 -7.58 26.81
C GLN A 575 -21.72 -7.50 26.38
N ALA A 576 -21.26 -8.41 25.48
CA ALA A 576 -19.91 -8.36 24.93
C ALA A 576 -19.75 -7.14 24.01
N MET A 577 -20.76 -6.80 23.23
CA MET A 577 -20.78 -5.57 22.41
C MET A 577 -20.72 -4.31 23.27
N GLU A 578 -21.45 -4.23 24.36
CA GLU A 578 -21.38 -3.10 25.28
C GLU A 578 -19.99 -2.94 25.88
N ARG A 579 -19.34 -4.02 26.27
CA ARG A 579 -17.95 -4.01 26.77
C ARG A 579 -16.95 -3.59 25.69
N ALA A 580 -17.20 -3.96 24.43
CA ALA A 580 -16.34 -3.64 23.29
C ALA A 580 -16.66 -2.26 22.67
N SER A 581 -17.75 -1.64 23.08
CA SER A 581 -18.22 -0.35 22.61
C SER A 581 -17.40 0.77 23.21
N SER A 582 -16.23 1.05 22.63
CA SER A 582 -15.36 2.15 23.08
C SER A 582 -14.69 2.80 21.88
N SER A 583 -14.65 4.13 21.87
CA SER A 583 -13.87 4.90 20.88
C SER A 583 -12.36 4.65 20.99
N ALA A 584 -11.91 4.12 22.12
CA ALA A 584 -10.51 3.87 22.40
C ALA A 584 -9.81 3.00 21.34
N ALA A 585 -10.54 2.11 20.68
CA ALA A 585 -9.99 1.25 19.64
C ALA A 585 -9.52 2.02 18.40
N ILE A 586 -10.36 2.90 17.88
CA ILE A 586 -10.02 3.77 16.77
C ILE A 586 -8.92 4.73 17.18
N GLU A 587 -9.00 5.26 18.40
CA GLU A 587 -8.01 6.21 18.90
C GLU A 587 -6.60 5.61 19.01
N VAL A 588 -6.46 4.38 19.55
CA VAL A 588 -5.17 3.70 19.68
C VAL A 588 -4.55 3.47 18.30
N HIS A 589 -5.35 2.97 17.36
CA HIS A 589 -4.87 2.76 15.99
C HIS A 589 -4.53 4.08 15.30
N ALA A 590 -5.40 5.08 15.38
CA ALA A 590 -5.19 6.39 14.81
C ALA A 590 -3.89 7.03 15.34
N LYS A 591 -3.66 6.99 16.65
CA LYS A 591 -2.41 7.48 17.27
C LYS A 591 -1.18 6.76 16.72
N SER A 592 -1.26 5.43 16.54
CA SER A 592 -0.14 4.67 15.99
C SER A 592 0.21 5.10 14.56
N VAL A 593 -0.79 5.20 13.68
CA VAL A 593 -0.59 5.61 12.29
C VAL A 593 -0.11 7.05 12.18
N LEU A 594 -0.70 7.97 12.96
CA LEU A 594 -0.29 9.37 12.96
C LEU A 594 1.16 9.55 13.48
N ARG A 595 1.56 8.77 14.50
CA ARG A 595 2.96 8.76 14.99
C ARG A 595 3.93 8.24 13.95
N ASP A 596 3.60 7.13 13.28
CA ASP A 596 4.43 6.58 12.20
C ASP A 596 4.60 7.60 11.06
N ALA A 597 3.51 8.21 10.61
CA ALA A 597 3.56 9.23 9.56
C ALA A 597 4.38 10.47 9.99
N LYS A 598 4.20 10.93 11.22
CA LYS A 598 4.99 12.05 11.79
C LYS A 598 6.47 11.70 11.82
N THR A 599 6.82 10.51 12.32
CA THR A 599 8.22 10.07 12.46
C THR A 599 8.88 10.01 11.10
N LYS A 600 8.22 9.39 10.09
CA LYS A 600 8.74 9.31 8.73
C LYS A 600 8.96 10.69 8.09
N ALA A 601 8.00 11.61 8.27
CA ALA A 601 8.14 12.97 7.75
C ALA A 601 9.28 13.72 8.43
N LEU A 602 9.41 13.59 9.76
CA LEU A 602 10.50 14.21 10.51
C LEU A 602 11.86 13.63 10.11
N ASP A 603 11.96 12.32 9.99
CA ASP A 603 13.23 11.66 9.64
C ASP A 603 13.70 12.08 8.25
N GLU A 604 12.79 12.14 7.27
CA GLU A 604 13.13 12.54 5.92
C GLU A 604 13.51 14.02 5.82
N LEU A 605 12.70 14.91 6.41
CA LEU A 605 12.93 16.35 6.34
C LEU A 605 14.16 16.77 7.17
N SER A 606 14.40 16.15 8.33
CA SER A 606 15.54 16.47 9.18
C SER A 606 16.90 16.22 8.52
N ARG A 607 16.95 15.30 7.54
CA ARG A 607 18.18 15.01 6.76
C ARG A 607 18.64 16.20 5.93
N HIS A 608 17.70 17.09 5.58
CA HIS A 608 17.97 18.25 4.73
C HIS A 608 18.11 19.56 5.53
N TYR A 609 17.87 19.51 6.84
CA TYR A 609 18.01 20.66 7.71
C TYR A 609 19.46 20.83 8.17
N HIS A 610 19.97 22.02 8.00
CA HIS A 610 21.28 22.44 8.47
C HIS A 610 21.12 23.33 9.70
N ASP A 611 21.58 22.85 10.85
CA ASP A 611 21.62 23.64 12.07
C ASP A 611 22.83 24.57 12.02
N ASP A 612 22.65 25.84 12.39
CA ASP A 612 23.77 26.79 12.51
C ASP A 612 24.66 26.49 13.72
N ASP A 613 24.24 25.61 14.61
CA ASP A 613 25.07 25.12 15.73
C ASP A 613 26.03 24.02 15.24
N ILE A 614 27.30 24.40 15.06
CA ILE A 614 28.38 23.49 14.63
C ILE A 614 28.50 22.28 15.56
N ALA A 615 28.21 22.43 16.85
CA ALA A 615 28.26 21.32 17.80
C ALA A 615 27.10 20.32 17.57
N ALA A 616 25.90 20.82 17.25
CA ALA A 616 24.75 19.97 16.91
C ALA A 616 24.96 19.23 15.57
N GLN A 617 25.50 19.93 14.56
CA GLN A 617 25.88 19.32 13.28
C GLN A 617 26.92 18.21 13.46
N HIS A 618 27.93 18.45 14.29
CA HIS A 618 28.98 17.46 14.56
C HIS A 618 28.41 16.25 15.31
N ALA A 619 27.54 16.44 16.30
CA ALA A 619 26.87 15.34 17.02
C ALA A 619 25.96 14.50 16.10
N GLN A 620 25.26 15.13 15.17
CA GLN A 620 24.46 14.43 14.16
C GLN A 620 25.34 13.63 13.19
N ALA A 621 26.41 14.23 12.70
CA ALA A 621 27.37 13.57 11.81
C ALA A 621 28.03 12.37 12.48
N GLU A 622 28.40 12.48 13.76
CA GLU A 622 28.95 11.36 14.55
C GLU A 622 27.95 10.19 14.67
N ARG A 623 26.67 10.50 14.92
CA ARG A 623 25.62 9.48 15.04
C ARG A 623 25.42 8.73 13.72
N LEU A 624 25.30 9.45 12.60
CA LEU A 624 25.13 8.86 11.27
C LEU A 624 26.36 8.04 10.87
N SER A 625 27.57 8.55 11.14
CA SER A 625 28.82 7.82 10.93
C SER A 625 28.87 6.51 11.73
N ALA A 626 28.43 6.54 12.99
CA ALA A 626 28.39 5.34 13.84
C ALA A 626 27.37 4.31 13.34
N GLU A 627 26.17 4.74 12.92
CA GLU A 627 25.12 3.88 12.36
C GLU A 627 25.61 3.21 11.05
N LEU A 628 26.18 3.97 10.14
CA LEU A 628 26.76 3.45 8.90
C LEU A 628 27.88 2.44 9.17
N ASN A 629 28.80 2.78 10.07
CA ASN A 629 29.91 1.90 10.43
C ASN A 629 29.40 0.57 11.00
N LEU A 630 28.40 0.62 11.89
CA LEU A 630 27.78 -0.57 12.44
C LEU A 630 27.14 -1.43 11.35
N ALA A 631 26.36 -0.81 10.46
CA ALA A 631 25.67 -1.49 9.37
C ALA A 631 26.64 -2.15 8.38
N LEU A 632 27.68 -1.43 7.96
CA LEU A 632 28.71 -1.94 7.03
C LEU A 632 29.55 -3.07 7.64
N ASN A 633 29.92 -2.98 8.92
CA ASN A 633 30.62 -4.05 9.60
C ASN A 633 29.73 -5.29 9.80
N ALA A 634 28.47 -5.13 10.11
CA ALA A 634 27.52 -6.23 10.19
C ALA A 634 27.35 -6.91 8.81
N LEU A 635 27.23 -6.12 7.74
CA LEU A 635 27.15 -6.63 6.36
C LEU A 635 28.41 -7.40 5.97
N ALA A 636 29.60 -6.85 6.25
CA ALA A 636 30.88 -7.51 5.96
C ALA A 636 31.03 -8.85 6.69
N ALA A 637 30.45 -8.98 7.90
CA ALA A 637 30.48 -10.20 8.67
C ALA A 637 29.50 -11.28 8.17
N ILE A 638 28.33 -10.86 7.67
CA ILE A 638 27.25 -11.76 7.22
C ILE A 638 27.45 -12.15 5.76
N GLU A 639 27.74 -11.16 4.89
CA GLU A 639 27.83 -11.33 3.44
C GLU A 639 28.97 -10.51 2.83
N PRO A 640 30.20 -11.00 2.89
CA PRO A 640 31.37 -10.27 2.32
C PRO A 640 31.21 -9.90 0.85
N GLY A 641 30.42 -10.67 0.08
CA GLY A 641 30.12 -10.41 -1.32
C GLY A 641 29.37 -9.09 -1.56
N ALA A 642 28.54 -8.67 -0.61
CA ALA A 642 27.80 -7.41 -0.70
C ALA A 642 28.71 -6.18 -0.60
N ILE A 643 29.83 -6.27 0.14
CA ILE A 643 30.85 -5.21 0.17
C ILE A 643 31.53 -5.06 -1.21
N VAL A 644 31.80 -6.18 -1.87
CA VAL A 644 32.37 -6.15 -3.24
C VAL A 644 31.35 -5.55 -4.22
N ALA A 645 30.07 -5.88 -4.07
CA ALA A 645 29.00 -5.29 -4.89
C ALA A 645 28.87 -3.78 -4.65
N LEU A 646 28.95 -3.32 -3.40
CA LEU A 646 28.95 -1.91 -3.05
C LEU A 646 30.15 -1.17 -3.65
N GLN A 647 31.35 -1.73 -3.54
CA GLN A 647 32.52 -1.17 -4.17
C GLN A 647 32.39 -1.09 -5.70
N SER A 648 31.81 -2.12 -6.31
CA SER A 648 31.57 -2.17 -7.75
C SER A 648 30.56 -1.11 -8.20
N ALA A 649 29.53 -0.87 -7.41
CA ALA A 649 28.53 0.17 -7.68
C ALA A 649 29.08 1.60 -7.62
N LEU A 650 30.12 1.83 -6.80
CA LEU A 650 30.79 3.13 -6.68
C LEU A 650 31.91 3.32 -7.71
N LYS A 651 32.35 2.26 -8.36
CA LYS A 651 33.45 2.30 -9.32
C LYS A 651 33.01 2.85 -10.67
N LEU A 652 33.79 3.77 -11.21
CA LEU A 652 33.63 4.29 -12.56
C LEU A 652 34.62 3.64 -13.50
N SER A 653 34.16 3.08 -14.62
CA SER A 653 35.06 2.53 -15.63
C SER A 653 35.49 3.61 -16.64
N ALA A 654 36.72 3.50 -17.13
CA ALA A 654 37.19 4.39 -18.18
C ALA A 654 36.41 4.23 -19.50
N GLU A 655 35.89 3.04 -19.73
CA GLU A 655 35.08 2.71 -20.91
C GLU A 655 33.72 3.43 -20.85
N ASP A 656 33.02 3.41 -19.70
CA ASP A 656 31.74 4.11 -19.54
C ASP A 656 31.88 5.62 -19.74
N VAL A 657 32.96 6.22 -19.18
CA VAL A 657 33.25 7.64 -19.35
C VAL A 657 33.54 7.97 -20.80
N THR A 658 34.33 7.13 -21.47
CA THR A 658 34.68 7.30 -22.88
C THR A 658 33.46 7.19 -23.78
N GLU A 659 32.58 6.22 -23.51
CA GLU A 659 31.33 6.04 -24.24
C GLU A 659 30.38 7.25 -24.06
N TRP A 660 30.26 7.74 -22.81
CA TRP A 660 29.49 8.94 -22.53
C TRP A 660 30.08 10.18 -23.23
N LEU A 661 31.38 10.40 -23.15
CA LEU A 661 32.04 11.49 -23.86
C LEU A 661 31.79 11.43 -25.36
N ASN A 662 31.87 10.25 -25.96
CA ASN A 662 31.55 10.05 -27.37
C ASN A 662 30.08 10.29 -27.67
N SER A 663 29.15 9.94 -26.77
CA SER A 663 27.73 10.19 -26.94
C SER A 663 27.37 11.67 -26.91
N GLN A 664 28.09 12.48 -26.13
CA GLN A 664 27.88 13.94 -26.12
C GLN A 664 28.20 14.56 -27.48
N VAL A 665 29.10 13.92 -28.23
CA VAL A 665 29.43 14.32 -29.60
C VAL A 665 28.30 14.01 -30.58
N VAL A 666 27.49 13.01 -30.30
CA VAL A 666 26.44 12.48 -31.21
C VAL A 666 25.05 13.08 -30.92
N THR A 667 24.79 13.57 -29.71
CA THR A 667 23.43 14.00 -29.29
C THR A 667 22.99 15.38 -29.74
N SER A 668 23.84 16.13 -30.44
CA SER A 668 23.42 17.36 -31.06
C SER A 668 22.62 17.06 -32.34
N THR A 669 21.30 17.18 -32.22
CA THR A 669 20.36 16.98 -33.32
C THR A 669 20.50 18.06 -34.37
N GLY A 670 21.03 17.69 -35.51
CA GLY A 670 20.97 18.54 -36.69
C GLY A 670 21.84 17.98 -37.82
N THR A 671 21.31 18.05 -39.02
CA THR A 671 22.00 17.75 -40.27
C THR A 671 23.34 18.47 -40.41
N ASP A 672 23.52 19.54 -39.65
CA ASP A 672 24.74 20.40 -39.70
C ASP A 672 25.92 19.80 -38.92
N THR A 673 25.67 18.99 -37.87
CA THR A 673 26.72 18.36 -37.09
C THR A 673 27.43 17.25 -37.85
N GLU A 674 26.64 16.39 -38.49
CA GLU A 674 27.15 15.29 -39.28
C GLU A 674 27.95 15.84 -40.47
N ALA A 675 27.50 16.96 -40.98
CA ALA A 675 28.21 17.68 -42.06
C ALA A 675 29.53 18.28 -41.57
N LEU A 676 29.57 18.90 -40.39
CA LEU A 676 30.80 19.45 -39.78
C LEU A 676 31.79 18.33 -39.45
N GLU A 677 31.37 17.22 -38.87
CA GLU A 677 32.23 16.08 -38.58
C GLU A 677 32.80 15.48 -39.87
N ARG A 678 32.00 15.28 -40.92
CA ARG A 678 32.50 14.83 -42.23
C ARG A 678 33.47 15.84 -42.81
N PHE A 679 33.21 17.15 -42.71
CA PHE A 679 34.08 18.19 -43.20
C PHE A 679 35.41 18.14 -42.47
N LEU A 680 35.45 18.07 -41.14
CA LEU A 680 36.68 17.98 -40.34
C LEU A 680 37.44 16.67 -40.57
N LEU A 681 36.72 15.55 -40.77
CA LEU A 681 37.31 14.25 -41.06
C LEU A 681 38.02 14.25 -42.42
N PHE A 682 37.50 14.96 -43.42
CA PHE A 682 38.16 15.10 -44.75
C PHE A 682 39.17 16.22 -44.85
N HIS A 683 39.23 17.10 -43.81
CA HIS A 683 40.15 18.25 -43.78
C HIS A 683 40.90 18.35 -42.46
N PRO A 684 41.64 17.28 -42.06
CA PRO A 684 42.32 17.23 -40.75
C PRO A 684 43.35 18.34 -40.58
N PHE A 685 43.95 18.84 -41.65
CA PHE A 685 44.89 19.94 -41.67
C PHE A 685 44.33 21.30 -41.23
N LEU A 686 43.00 21.49 -41.26
CA LEU A 686 42.35 22.70 -40.77
C LEU A 686 42.47 22.86 -39.27
N THR A 687 42.45 21.75 -38.52
CA THR A 687 42.63 21.72 -37.08
C THR A 687 44.05 21.96 -36.64
N GLU A 688 45.04 21.74 -37.51
CA GLU A 688 46.47 21.93 -37.23
C GLU A 688 46.95 23.37 -37.47
N SER A 689 46.29 24.11 -38.35
CA SER A 689 46.75 25.40 -38.82
C SER A 689 45.81 26.59 -38.63
N MET A 690 44.58 26.35 -38.16
CA MET A 690 43.55 27.37 -38.04
C MET A 690 42.98 27.45 -36.62
N THR A 691 42.55 28.62 -36.22
CA THR A 691 41.79 28.83 -35.01
C THR A 691 40.35 28.25 -35.19
N PRO A 692 39.63 27.93 -34.11
CA PRO A 692 38.27 27.43 -34.21
C PRO A 692 37.31 28.33 -35.03
N ALA A 693 37.46 29.63 -34.87
CA ALA A 693 36.69 30.61 -35.68
C ALA A 693 36.99 30.49 -37.18
N GLN A 694 38.25 30.24 -37.56
CA GLN A 694 38.68 30.05 -38.95
C GLN A 694 38.17 28.69 -39.49
N CYS A 695 38.15 27.64 -38.69
CA CYS A 695 37.61 26.34 -39.07
C CYS A 695 36.10 26.42 -39.31
N LEU A 696 35.37 27.17 -38.48
CA LEU A 696 33.95 27.43 -38.63
C LEU A 696 33.66 28.26 -39.88
N GLU A 697 34.48 29.27 -40.16
CA GLU A 697 34.31 30.10 -41.36
C GLU A 697 34.62 29.33 -42.65
N ALA A 698 35.60 28.43 -42.61
CA ALA A 698 35.92 27.51 -43.69
C ALA A 698 34.79 26.53 -43.94
N PHE A 699 34.20 25.97 -42.86
CA PHE A 699 33.01 25.09 -42.91
C PHE A 699 31.81 25.86 -43.54
N ARG A 700 31.51 27.09 -43.10
CA ARG A 700 30.45 27.93 -43.66
C ARG A 700 30.68 28.22 -45.13
N SER A 701 31.89 28.57 -45.48
CA SER A 701 32.26 28.84 -46.89
C SER A 701 32.03 27.62 -47.78
N HIS A 702 32.37 26.44 -47.24
CA HIS A 702 32.24 25.19 -47.95
C HIS A 702 30.78 24.81 -48.17
N TYR A 703 29.93 24.93 -47.12
CA TYR A 703 28.52 24.53 -47.17
C TYR A 703 27.53 25.64 -47.50
N ARG A 704 27.98 26.89 -47.71
CA ARG A 704 27.14 28.06 -48.06
C ARG A 704 25.94 28.23 -47.09
N MET A 705 26.18 28.07 -45.80
CA MET A 705 25.17 28.20 -44.77
C MET A 705 24.72 29.67 -44.67
N ALA A 706 23.43 29.90 -44.60
CA ALA A 706 22.86 31.24 -44.48
C ALA A 706 23.24 31.84 -43.12
N ASP A 707 23.53 33.14 -43.14
CA ASP A 707 23.90 33.95 -41.99
C ASP A 707 22.76 34.04 -40.97
N SER A 708 22.64 33.09 -40.09
CA SER A 708 21.86 33.26 -38.86
C SER A 708 22.78 33.03 -37.66
N GLU A 709 22.92 34.04 -36.81
CA GLU A 709 23.66 33.91 -35.53
C GLU A 709 23.25 32.71 -34.71
N SER A 710 21.95 32.33 -34.78
CA SER A 710 21.41 31.18 -34.09
C SER A 710 21.94 29.80 -34.61
N ALA A 711 22.25 29.71 -35.90
CA ALA A 711 22.86 28.51 -36.48
C ALA A 711 24.34 28.33 -36.06
N ILE A 712 24.97 29.46 -35.78
CA ILE A 712 26.35 29.49 -35.27
C ILE A 712 26.45 29.11 -33.83
N GLU A 713 25.52 29.65 -33.02
CA GLU A 713 25.44 29.28 -31.60
C GLU A 713 25.04 27.81 -31.42
N SER A 714 24.10 27.32 -32.23
CA SER A 714 23.76 25.88 -32.20
C SER A 714 24.90 25.01 -32.71
N GLY A 715 25.68 25.45 -33.72
CA GLY A 715 26.84 24.73 -34.21
C GLY A 715 28.01 24.66 -33.18
N TRP A 716 28.13 25.66 -32.30
CA TRP A 716 29.11 25.63 -31.20
C TRP A 716 28.69 24.76 -30.03
N ASN A 717 27.41 24.57 -29.82
CA ASN A 717 26.84 23.68 -28.80
C ASN A 717 26.62 22.23 -29.27
N VAL A 718 27.01 21.92 -30.50
CA VAL A 718 26.90 20.59 -31.11
C VAL A 718 27.54 19.48 -30.28
N TRP A 719 28.53 19.85 -29.49
CA TRP A 719 29.33 18.93 -28.70
C TRP A 719 29.00 19.02 -27.19
N GLY A 720 27.98 19.81 -26.79
CA GLY A 720 27.76 20.14 -25.38
C GLY A 720 28.94 20.89 -24.75
N VAL A 721 29.91 21.28 -25.61
CA VAL A 721 31.14 21.97 -25.26
C VAL A 721 31.20 23.26 -26.05
N ASP A 722 31.21 24.38 -25.35
CA ASP A 722 31.58 25.65 -25.96
C ASP A 722 33.01 25.51 -26.49
N LEU A 723 33.18 25.45 -27.81
CA LEU A 723 34.47 25.34 -28.46
C LEU A 723 35.46 26.48 -28.02
N LYS A 724 34.91 27.63 -27.56
CA LYS A 724 35.72 28.67 -26.90
C LYS A 724 36.46 28.18 -25.63
N ASN A 725 35.91 27.19 -24.95
CA ASN A 725 36.52 26.63 -23.74
C ASN A 725 37.50 25.51 -24.04
N LEU A 726 37.48 24.94 -25.25
CA LEU A 726 38.48 23.98 -25.71
C LEU A 726 39.80 24.67 -26.17
N PHE A 727 39.72 25.97 -26.50
CA PHE A 727 40.87 26.78 -26.91
C PHE A 727 40.90 28.04 -26.01
N PRO A 728 41.35 27.91 -24.74
CA PRO A 728 41.43 29.03 -23.83
C PRO A 728 42.34 30.09 -24.42
N SER A 729 41.86 31.35 -24.50
CA SER A 729 42.73 32.49 -24.68
C SER A 729 43.73 32.48 -23.52
N GLU A 730 44.98 32.82 -23.77
CA GLU A 730 46.14 32.72 -22.83
C GLU A 730 45.95 33.29 -21.41
N ASN A 731 44.79 33.88 -21.11
CA ASN A 731 44.47 34.52 -19.81
C ASN A 731 43.34 33.82 -19.00
N GLU A 732 42.82 32.67 -19.40
CA GLU A 732 41.74 31.99 -18.64
C GLU A 732 42.08 30.57 -18.15
N ALA A 733 43.34 30.31 -17.83
CA ALA A 733 43.86 29.02 -17.37
C ALA A 733 43.31 28.52 -16.00
N SER A 734 42.30 29.16 -15.42
CA SER A 734 41.77 28.79 -14.07
C SER A 734 40.29 28.39 -14.01
N ARG A 735 39.64 28.16 -15.16
CA ARG A 735 38.22 27.69 -15.15
C ARG A 735 38.14 26.21 -15.50
N SER A 736 37.41 25.46 -14.66
CA SER A 736 37.09 24.03 -14.88
C SER A 736 36.50 23.82 -16.26
N SER A 737 36.89 22.76 -16.99
CA SER A 737 36.29 22.43 -18.28
C SER A 737 34.83 22.05 -18.10
N PRO A 738 33.85 22.73 -18.74
CA PRO A 738 32.45 22.41 -18.62
C PRO A 738 32.12 20.95 -18.94
N LEU A 739 32.85 20.33 -19.83
CA LEU A 739 32.70 18.93 -20.19
C LEU A 739 33.09 17.98 -19.04
N ILE A 740 34.11 18.30 -18.27
CA ILE A 740 34.52 17.51 -17.09
C ILE A 740 33.47 17.67 -16.00
N GLU A 741 32.94 18.87 -15.79
CA GLU A 741 31.88 19.12 -14.84
C GLU A 741 30.61 18.38 -15.23
N GLN A 742 30.20 18.40 -16.51
CA GLN A 742 29.06 17.68 -17.03
C GLN A 742 29.23 16.15 -16.91
N ALA A 743 30.44 15.63 -17.20
CA ALA A 743 30.77 14.22 -17.05
C ALA A 743 30.64 13.81 -15.57
N LEU A 744 31.23 14.57 -14.67
CA LEU A 744 31.18 14.29 -13.23
C LEU A 744 29.77 14.42 -12.68
N GLU A 745 28.96 15.39 -13.15
CA GLU A 745 27.56 15.52 -12.76
C GLU A 745 26.73 14.34 -13.25
N HIS A 746 26.91 13.93 -14.50
CA HIS A 746 26.23 12.76 -15.06
C HIS A 746 26.53 11.48 -14.26
N PHE A 747 27.81 11.20 -14.02
CA PHE A 747 28.20 9.98 -13.30
C PHE A 747 27.90 10.07 -11.80
N ARG A 748 27.93 11.26 -11.22
CA ARG A 748 27.46 11.50 -9.87
C ARG A 748 25.98 11.17 -9.74
N GLY A 749 25.14 11.64 -10.66
CA GLY A 749 23.72 11.28 -10.72
C GLY A 749 23.46 9.79 -10.93
N ARG A 750 24.33 9.13 -11.69
CA ARG A 750 24.21 7.72 -12.03
C ARG A 750 24.79 6.76 -10.98
N CYS A 751 25.92 7.11 -10.35
CA CYS A 751 26.66 6.22 -9.47
C CYS A 751 26.59 6.59 -7.99
N LEU A 752 26.33 7.88 -7.66
CA LEU A 752 26.33 8.38 -6.30
C LEU A 752 24.94 8.75 -5.77
N VAL A 753 23.89 8.77 -6.61
CA VAL A 753 22.51 8.91 -6.14
C VAL A 753 21.96 7.51 -5.91
N PHE A 754 21.48 7.23 -4.70
CA PHE A 754 20.86 5.96 -4.39
C PHE A 754 19.56 5.82 -5.19
N ASP A 755 19.49 4.76 -5.99
CA ASP A 755 18.36 4.39 -6.81
C ASP A 755 17.98 2.93 -6.46
N GLU A 756 16.74 2.69 -6.09
CA GLU A 756 16.31 1.38 -5.62
C GLU A 756 16.34 0.30 -6.73
N GLU A 757 16.10 0.67 -7.99
CA GLU A 757 16.22 -0.25 -9.11
C GLU A 757 17.67 -0.70 -9.34
N ARG A 758 18.63 0.23 -9.19
CA ARG A 758 20.06 -0.06 -9.41
C ARG A 758 20.75 -0.61 -8.18
N HIS A 759 20.41 -0.09 -7.02
CA HIS A 759 21.15 -0.32 -5.79
C HIS A 759 20.36 -1.16 -4.76
N GLY A 760 19.09 -1.49 -5.05
CA GLY A 760 18.25 -2.28 -4.15
C GLY A 760 18.86 -3.65 -3.78
N HIS A 761 19.65 -4.25 -4.69
CA HIS A 761 20.39 -5.48 -4.40
C HIS A 761 21.48 -5.32 -3.32
N LEU A 762 21.88 -4.08 -2.99
CA LEU A 762 22.81 -3.76 -1.91
C LEU A 762 22.13 -3.71 -0.55
N THR A 763 20.79 -3.68 -0.50
CA THR A 763 20.01 -3.68 0.74
C THR A 763 19.96 -5.09 1.32
N VAL A 764 20.95 -5.43 2.12
CA VAL A 764 21.10 -6.76 2.72
C VAL A 764 21.31 -6.61 4.24
N GLY A 765 20.55 -7.36 5.02
CA GLY A 765 20.72 -7.41 6.47
C GLY A 765 20.51 -6.07 7.16
N ALA A 766 21.54 -5.52 7.78
CA ALA A 766 21.51 -4.25 8.51
C ALA A 766 21.64 -3.02 7.59
N LEU A 767 22.00 -3.20 6.32
CA LEU A 767 22.17 -2.13 5.36
C LEU A 767 20.83 -1.85 4.67
N SER A 768 20.05 -0.95 5.25
CA SER A 768 18.76 -0.51 4.69
C SER A 768 18.93 0.51 3.56
N SER A 769 17.88 0.72 2.76
CA SER A 769 17.83 1.78 1.75
C SER A 769 18.16 3.15 2.32
N ASP A 770 17.72 3.46 3.54
CA ASP A 770 17.94 4.74 4.20
C ASP A 770 19.42 4.96 4.56
N VAL A 771 20.09 3.93 5.05
CA VAL A 771 21.54 3.97 5.36
C VAL A 771 22.36 4.16 4.08
N LEU A 772 22.02 3.40 3.02
CA LEU A 772 22.67 3.55 1.71
C LEU A 772 22.43 4.95 1.13
N ARG A 773 21.21 5.46 1.18
CA ARG A 773 20.88 6.80 0.71
C ARG A 773 21.71 7.87 1.41
N SER A 774 21.75 7.86 2.75
CA SER A 774 22.58 8.79 3.52
C SER A 774 24.05 8.70 3.14
N MET A 775 24.58 7.49 2.91
CA MET A 775 25.95 7.29 2.45
C MET A 775 26.18 7.91 1.07
N PHE A 776 25.28 7.69 0.11
CA PHE A 776 25.41 8.25 -1.23
C PHE A 776 25.33 9.78 -1.22
N GLU A 777 24.43 10.35 -0.41
CA GLU A 777 24.31 11.81 -0.22
C GLU A 777 25.60 12.41 0.34
N GLU A 778 26.22 11.78 1.33
CA GLU A 778 27.51 12.22 1.89
C GLU A 778 28.68 12.08 0.91
N LEU A 779 28.67 11.05 0.07
CA LEU A 779 29.65 10.92 -1.01
C LEU A 779 29.52 12.07 -2.03
N VAL A 780 28.29 12.41 -2.43
CA VAL A 780 28.01 13.59 -3.29
C VAL A 780 28.53 14.87 -2.64
N GLN A 781 28.22 15.05 -1.36
CA GLN A 781 28.66 16.21 -0.59
C GLN A 781 30.18 16.23 -0.47
N GLY A 782 30.79 15.09 -0.20
CA GLY A 782 32.28 14.95 -0.15
C GLY A 782 32.94 15.33 -1.46
N MET A 783 32.38 14.96 -2.61
CA MET A 783 32.91 15.40 -3.91
C MET A 783 32.90 16.92 -4.06
N LYS A 784 31.82 17.59 -3.63
CA LYS A 784 31.70 19.05 -3.67
C LYS A 784 32.70 19.71 -2.70
N THR A 785 32.70 19.24 -1.44
CA THR A 785 33.62 19.76 -0.39
C THR A 785 35.06 19.65 -0.79
N ARG A 786 35.46 18.60 -1.49
CA ARG A 786 36.81 18.33 -1.94
C ARG A 786 37.16 18.96 -3.29
N ARG A 787 36.19 19.64 -3.90
CA ARG A 787 36.35 20.30 -5.21
C ARG A 787 36.90 19.34 -6.27
N ILE A 788 36.31 18.13 -6.33
CA ILE A 788 36.84 17.05 -7.20
C ILE A 788 36.74 17.46 -8.68
N ALA A 789 35.68 18.17 -9.09
CA ALA A 789 35.53 18.65 -10.45
C ALA A 789 36.64 19.61 -10.86
N GLU A 790 36.92 20.59 -10.00
CA GLU A 790 37.95 21.57 -10.24
C GLU A 790 39.36 20.93 -10.25
N ARG A 791 39.64 20.01 -9.32
CA ARG A 791 40.89 19.27 -9.27
C ARG A 791 41.14 18.44 -10.51
N ILE A 792 40.14 17.71 -11.00
CA ILE A 792 40.26 16.97 -12.26
C ILE A 792 40.51 17.94 -13.42
N SER A 793 39.79 19.07 -13.46
CA SER A 793 39.95 20.10 -14.48
C SER A 793 41.36 20.72 -14.46
N GLU A 794 41.89 21.07 -13.28
CA GLU A 794 43.24 21.59 -13.08
C GLU A 794 44.28 20.57 -13.51
N PHE A 795 44.09 19.30 -13.15
CA PHE A 795 44.98 18.21 -13.56
C PHE A 795 45.00 18.02 -15.07
N VAL A 796 43.84 18.03 -15.72
CA VAL A 796 43.72 17.92 -17.18
C VAL A 796 44.35 19.13 -17.88
N ALA A 797 44.13 20.33 -17.37
CA ALA A 797 44.68 21.55 -17.91
C ALA A 797 46.23 21.58 -17.80
N GLY A 798 46.78 20.92 -16.77
CA GLY A 798 48.23 20.77 -16.59
C GLY A 798 48.91 19.73 -17.50
N GLN A 799 48.14 19.01 -18.35
CA GLN A 799 48.65 17.99 -19.27
C GLN A 799 48.73 18.55 -20.71
N PRO A 800 49.84 19.11 -21.15
CA PRO A 800 49.95 19.75 -22.46
C PRO A 800 49.68 18.78 -23.64
N GLU A 801 49.81 17.49 -23.44
CA GLU A 801 49.54 16.46 -24.47
C GLU A 801 48.06 16.22 -24.75
N LEU A 802 47.15 16.65 -23.86
CA LEU A 802 45.68 16.59 -24.08
C LEU A 802 45.17 17.79 -24.87
N SER A 803 45.95 18.85 -24.94
CA SER A 803 45.67 20.10 -25.67
C SER A 803 46.26 20.15 -27.09
N VAL A 804 46.98 19.11 -27.52
CA VAL A 804 47.57 19.04 -28.86
C VAL A 804 46.46 18.60 -29.82
N MET A 805 46.03 19.51 -30.70
CA MET A 805 45.17 19.34 -31.90
C MET A 805 43.66 19.62 -31.78
N GLY A 806 43.19 20.23 -30.70
CA GLY A 806 41.75 20.63 -30.67
C GLY A 806 40.74 19.48 -30.73
N GLN A 807 41.23 18.24 -30.67
CA GLN A 807 40.41 17.05 -30.51
C GLN A 807 40.57 16.50 -29.10
N ILE A 808 39.43 16.28 -28.44
CA ILE A 808 39.40 15.57 -27.16
C ILE A 808 39.72 14.11 -27.44
N ASP A 809 40.81 13.61 -26.90
CA ASP A 809 41.09 12.18 -26.82
C ASP A 809 40.15 11.61 -25.76
N ALA A 810 38.90 11.27 -26.16
CA ALA A 810 37.86 10.77 -25.25
C ALA A 810 38.34 9.56 -24.43
N PRO A 811 39.08 8.58 -24.99
CA PRO A 811 39.60 7.47 -24.21
C PRO A 811 40.57 7.92 -23.11
N ARG A 812 41.44 8.89 -23.41
CA ARG A 812 42.45 9.36 -22.48
C ARG A 812 41.82 10.25 -21.39
N LEU A 813 40.93 11.15 -21.77
CA LEU A 813 40.15 11.94 -20.82
C LEU A 813 39.24 11.07 -19.95
N GLY A 814 38.57 10.07 -20.54
CA GLY A 814 37.76 9.10 -19.83
C GLY A 814 38.59 8.30 -18.81
N ALA A 815 39.78 7.87 -19.17
CA ALA A 815 40.67 7.18 -18.26
C ALA A 815 41.13 8.09 -17.08
N LEU A 816 41.41 9.37 -17.34
CA LEU A 816 41.78 10.31 -16.29
C LEU A 816 40.64 10.62 -15.32
N ILE A 817 39.44 10.88 -15.86
CA ILE A 817 38.28 11.14 -15.03
C ILE A 817 37.98 9.91 -14.16
N ALA A 818 37.93 8.71 -14.75
CA ALA A 818 37.69 7.48 -14.04
C ALA A 818 38.76 7.19 -12.98
N HIS A 819 40.02 7.48 -13.26
CA HIS A 819 41.12 7.31 -12.31
C HIS A 819 40.93 8.21 -11.09
N GLN A 820 40.77 9.52 -11.28
CA GLN A 820 40.56 10.48 -10.19
C GLN A 820 39.30 10.24 -9.38
N TRP A 821 38.20 9.83 -10.06
CA TRP A 821 36.98 9.40 -9.40
C TRP A 821 37.22 8.20 -8.48
N ASN A 822 37.85 7.14 -9.01
CA ASN A 822 38.12 5.93 -8.25
C ASN A 822 39.09 6.18 -7.08
N GLU A 823 40.09 7.06 -7.24
CA GLU A 823 40.94 7.45 -6.13
C GLU A 823 40.17 8.12 -5.01
N PHE A 824 39.27 9.04 -5.34
CA PHE A 824 38.36 9.65 -4.35
C PHE A 824 37.46 8.59 -3.67
N MET A 825 36.81 7.74 -4.47
CA MET A 825 35.87 6.75 -3.93
C MET A 825 36.51 5.72 -3.01
N PHE A 826 37.71 5.28 -3.35
CA PHE A 826 38.45 4.29 -2.57
C PHE A 826 39.44 4.88 -1.58
N PHE A 827 39.55 6.23 -1.53
CA PHE A 827 40.43 6.93 -0.63
C PHE A 827 41.90 6.41 -0.72
N ALA A 828 42.33 6.09 -1.94
CA ALA A 828 43.64 5.53 -2.17
C ALA A 828 44.77 6.56 -1.91
N ASP A 829 44.46 7.85 -2.06
CA ASP A 829 45.38 8.96 -1.82
C ASP A 829 44.85 9.86 -0.69
N ASP A 830 45.64 10.02 0.37
CA ASP A 830 45.37 10.94 1.48
C ASP A 830 45.50 12.43 1.08
N SER A 831 45.97 12.72 -0.15
CA SER A 831 46.06 14.09 -0.69
C SER A 831 44.73 14.83 -0.78
N TYR A 832 43.60 14.10 -0.73
CA TYR A 832 42.28 14.68 -0.67
C TYR A 832 41.91 15.27 0.71
N TYR A 833 42.73 15.01 1.76
CA TYR A 833 42.43 15.48 3.11
C TYR A 833 43.48 16.52 3.51
N THR A 834 43.00 17.60 4.12
CA THR A 834 43.92 18.53 4.79
C THR A 834 44.45 17.88 6.07
N GLU A 835 45.63 18.35 6.55
CA GLU A 835 46.24 17.82 7.77
C GLU A 835 45.32 17.95 8.99
N SER A 836 44.52 19.03 9.06
CA SER A 836 43.51 19.27 10.11
C SER A 836 42.31 18.27 10.02
N GLU A 837 41.96 17.81 8.84
CA GLU A 837 40.88 16.83 8.64
C GLU A 837 41.36 15.41 8.94
N LEU A 838 42.60 15.11 8.58
CA LEU A 838 43.23 13.84 8.98
C LEU A 838 43.40 13.75 10.50
N GLU A 839 43.70 14.88 11.20
CA GLU A 839 43.69 14.92 12.66
C GLU A 839 42.31 14.68 13.25
N LYS A 840 41.21 15.23 12.68
CA LYS A 840 39.82 14.94 13.12
C LYS A 840 39.48 13.47 12.95
N VAL A 841 39.83 12.88 11.82
CA VAL A 841 39.64 11.43 11.55
C VAL A 841 40.46 10.59 12.53
N ARG A 842 41.71 11.00 12.84
CA ARG A 842 42.55 10.32 13.82
C ARG A 842 41.98 10.40 15.24
N PHE A 843 41.34 11.50 15.61
CA PHE A 843 40.81 11.76 16.97
C PHE A 843 39.52 11.00 17.24
N THR A 844 38.68 10.75 16.21
CA THR A 844 37.39 10.06 16.31
C THR A 844 37.49 8.57 16.07
N ALA A 845 38.64 8.10 15.61
CA ALA A 845 38.84 6.70 15.27
C ALA A 845 38.91 5.81 16.51
N SER A 846 38.17 4.70 16.54
CA SER A 846 38.35 3.64 17.53
C SER A 846 39.76 3.09 17.51
N ASP A 847 40.23 2.44 18.59
CA ASP A 847 41.56 1.82 18.71
C ASP A 847 41.97 0.96 17.49
N ARG A 848 40.99 0.34 16.82
CA ARG A 848 41.18 -0.41 15.56
C ARG A 848 41.59 0.45 14.40
N VAL A 849 41.04 1.62 14.23
CA VAL A 849 41.40 2.58 13.16
C VAL A 849 42.73 3.22 13.48
N GLN A 850 43.01 3.56 14.74
CA GLN A 850 44.33 4.02 15.12
C GLN A 850 45.41 2.97 14.85
N ASN A 851 45.11 1.69 15.03
CA ASN A 851 46.03 0.62 14.70
C ASN A 851 46.17 0.41 13.18
N ALA A 852 45.09 0.59 12.40
CA ALA A 852 45.13 0.56 10.93
C ALA A 852 45.87 1.79 10.36
N LEU A 853 45.67 2.98 10.91
CA LEU A 853 46.41 4.19 10.57
C LEU A 853 47.89 4.06 10.95
N LYS A 854 48.24 3.50 12.12
CA LYS A 854 49.63 3.21 12.50
C LYS A 854 50.28 2.18 11.58
N ALA A 855 49.54 1.18 11.15
CA ALA A 855 50.01 0.19 10.18
C ALA A 855 50.22 0.83 8.80
N TYR A 856 49.33 1.74 8.39
CA TYR A 856 49.44 2.53 7.15
C TYR A 856 50.62 3.51 7.21
N ASP A 857 50.80 4.26 8.30
CA ASP A 857 51.96 5.14 8.53
C ASP A 857 53.29 4.35 8.55
N ALA A 858 53.27 3.14 9.11
CA ALA A 858 54.40 2.24 9.08
C ALA A 858 54.70 1.71 7.66
N LEU A 859 53.66 1.44 6.86
CA LEU A 859 53.77 1.05 5.46
C LEU A 859 54.28 2.22 4.60
N THR A 860 53.70 3.42 4.71
CA THR A 860 54.13 4.62 3.93
C THR A 860 55.51 5.12 4.33
N SER A 861 55.86 5.07 5.60
CA SER A 861 57.24 5.41 6.03
C SER A 861 58.29 4.38 5.61
N SER A 862 57.90 3.11 5.40
CA SER A 862 58.78 2.07 4.89
C SER A 862 58.95 2.11 3.36
N PHE A 863 58.04 2.71 2.60
CA PHE A 863 58.15 2.89 1.15
C PHE A 863 59.20 3.93 0.76
N GLY A 864 59.55 4.85 1.66
CA GLY A 864 60.62 5.89 1.41
C GLY A 864 62.03 5.40 1.60
N ALA A 865 62.30 4.19 2.10
CA ALA A 865 63.65 3.86 2.57
C ALA A 865 64.25 2.49 2.17
N GLN A 866 63.53 1.49 1.67
CA GLN A 866 64.20 0.22 1.25
C GLN A 866 63.33 -0.69 0.35
N PRO A 867 63.96 -1.59 -0.42
CA PRO A 867 63.24 -2.44 -1.39
C PRO A 867 62.40 -3.52 -0.76
N LEU A 868 61.34 -3.87 -1.43
CA LEU A 868 60.19 -4.81 -1.20
C LEU A 868 60.46 -6.19 -0.59
N SER A 869 61.64 -6.48 -0.01
CA SER A 869 62.00 -7.81 0.49
C SER A 869 61.62 -8.13 1.93
N ARG A 870 60.95 -7.21 2.65
CA ARG A 870 60.44 -7.49 4.01
C ARG A 870 59.06 -6.92 4.25
N LEU A 871 58.02 -7.58 3.73
CA LEU A 871 56.69 -7.44 4.28
C LEU A 871 56.70 -7.97 5.72
N PRO A 872 56.22 -7.21 6.71
CA PRO A 872 56.12 -7.72 8.09
C PRO A 872 55.19 -8.94 8.11
N GLN A 873 55.63 -10.00 8.79
CA GLN A 873 54.87 -11.26 8.96
C GLN A 873 53.59 -11.11 9.81
N VAL A 874 53.06 -9.91 10.01
CA VAL A 874 52.03 -9.64 11.01
C VAL A 874 50.61 -9.79 10.49
N HIS A 875 50.36 -9.85 9.17
CA HIS A 875 48.97 -9.87 8.65
C HIS A 875 48.68 -11.14 7.86
N GLN A 876 47.97 -12.05 8.47
CA GLN A 876 47.51 -13.25 7.79
C GLN A 876 46.38 -12.97 6.77
N GLN A 877 45.80 -11.75 6.72
CA GLN A 877 44.75 -11.34 5.77
C GLN A 877 44.82 -9.84 5.39
N PRO A 878 45.75 -9.39 4.57
CA PRO A 878 45.91 -7.97 4.21
C PRO A 878 44.68 -7.38 3.48
N GLY A 879 43.88 -8.18 2.79
CA GLY A 879 42.63 -7.72 2.13
C GLY A 879 41.55 -7.30 3.09
N ILE A 880 41.42 -7.95 4.27
CA ILE A 880 40.42 -7.60 5.27
C ILE A 880 40.72 -6.27 5.94
N ASP A 881 42.01 -5.98 6.20
CA ASP A 881 42.40 -4.73 6.84
C ASP A 881 42.22 -3.53 5.87
N LEU A 882 42.43 -3.72 4.57
CA LEU A 882 42.13 -2.72 3.53
C LEU A 882 40.63 -2.41 3.44
N ILE A 883 39.80 -3.45 3.45
CA ILE A 883 38.34 -3.28 3.44
C ILE A 883 37.86 -2.58 4.72
N ALA A 884 38.36 -3.00 5.89
CA ALA A 884 38.00 -2.36 7.15
C ALA A 884 38.40 -0.89 7.20
N GLY A 885 39.62 -0.55 6.70
CA GLY A 885 40.08 0.82 6.57
C GLY A 885 39.22 1.66 5.62
N TRP A 886 38.80 1.09 4.50
CA TRP A 886 37.92 1.75 3.56
C TRP A 886 36.53 2.00 4.15
N LEU A 887 35.90 1.00 4.79
CA LEU A 887 34.61 1.11 5.46
C LEU A 887 34.62 2.20 6.55
N GLN A 888 35.69 2.26 7.32
CA GLN A 888 35.87 3.28 8.34
C GLN A 888 35.98 4.70 7.76
N ARG A 889 36.74 4.86 6.66
CA ARG A 889 36.88 6.17 5.99
C ARG A 889 35.56 6.62 5.39
N LEU A 890 34.81 5.69 4.79
CA LEU A 890 33.48 5.97 4.24
C LEU A 890 32.54 6.47 5.33
N SER A 891 32.48 5.81 6.50
CA SER A 891 31.65 6.25 7.62
C SER A 891 32.10 7.59 8.23
N ASN A 892 33.40 7.88 8.23
CA ASN A 892 33.93 9.16 8.73
C ASN A 892 33.69 10.34 7.79
N LEU A 893 33.28 10.09 6.56
CA LEU A 893 32.98 11.14 5.59
C LEU A 893 31.93 12.13 6.12
N PHE A 894 30.94 11.63 6.86
CA PHE A 894 29.92 12.44 7.53
C PHE A 894 30.52 13.50 8.46
N ILE A 895 31.55 13.10 9.23
CA ILE A 895 32.21 14.00 10.18
C ILE A 895 33.07 15.03 9.42
N VAL A 896 33.76 14.59 8.37
CA VAL A 896 34.62 15.45 7.56
C VAL A 896 33.82 16.51 6.79
N ASN A 897 32.59 16.18 6.36
CA ASN A 897 31.72 17.12 5.66
C ASN A 897 30.99 18.07 6.61
N CYS A 898 31.10 17.90 7.93
CA CYS A 898 30.43 18.73 8.92
C CYS A 898 30.85 20.20 8.78
N GLY A 899 29.86 21.11 8.74
CA GLY A 899 30.04 22.55 8.64
C GLY A 899 30.31 23.09 7.22
N PHE A 900 30.22 22.24 6.19
CA PHE A 900 30.19 22.71 4.82
C PHE A 900 28.83 23.25 4.44
N ALA A 901 28.67 24.57 4.33
CA ALA A 901 27.41 25.22 4.00
C ALA A 901 27.25 25.30 2.45
N ASN A 902 26.52 24.35 1.89
CA ASN A 902 26.07 24.40 0.49
C ASN A 902 24.54 24.35 0.46
N TYR A 903 23.88 25.27 1.18
CA TYR A 903 22.44 25.35 1.25
C TYR A 903 21.98 26.81 1.14
N ASP A 904 20.73 26.99 0.68
CA ASP A 904 20.07 28.31 0.70
C ASP A 904 19.57 28.63 2.13
N PRO A 905 20.04 29.70 2.78
CA PRO A 905 19.61 30.05 4.15
C PRO A 905 18.10 30.27 4.26
N ALA A 906 17.45 30.82 3.22
CA ALA A 906 16.01 31.08 3.25
C ALA A 906 15.19 29.77 3.19
N GLU A 907 15.63 28.82 2.35
CA GLU A 907 15.01 27.49 2.27
C GLU A 907 15.27 26.69 3.56
N ASN A 908 16.45 26.83 4.18
CA ASN A 908 16.76 26.18 5.45
C ASN A 908 15.92 26.75 6.60
N GLU A 909 15.67 28.06 6.63
CA GLU A 909 14.77 28.70 7.61
C GLU A 909 13.32 28.24 7.40
N ALA A 910 12.87 28.11 6.15
CA ALA A 910 11.55 27.57 5.84
C ALA A 910 11.39 26.13 6.34
N LEU A 911 12.41 25.28 6.11
CA LEU A 911 12.44 23.91 6.61
C LEU A 911 12.44 23.85 8.15
N SER A 912 13.21 24.74 8.80
CA SER A 912 13.23 24.84 10.26
C SER A 912 11.85 25.05 10.85
N ARG A 913 11.03 25.95 10.25
CA ARG A 913 9.65 26.19 10.68
C ARG A 913 8.79 24.93 10.58
N ILE A 914 8.84 24.23 9.44
CA ILE A 914 8.10 22.97 9.22
C ILE A 914 8.48 21.92 10.28
N LEU A 915 9.79 21.75 10.54
CA LEU A 915 10.28 20.80 11.54
C LEU A 915 9.85 21.15 12.97
N ILE A 916 9.84 22.44 13.33
CA ILE A 916 9.36 22.90 14.63
C ILE A 916 7.87 22.59 14.80
N GLU A 917 7.07 22.89 13.78
CA GLU A 917 5.62 22.61 13.81
C GLU A 917 5.32 21.13 13.85
N LEU A 918 6.02 20.29 13.04
CA LEU A 918 5.91 18.84 13.10
C LEU A 918 6.28 18.28 14.48
N LYS A 919 7.38 18.76 15.08
CA LYS A 919 7.79 18.34 16.44
C LYS A 919 6.75 18.72 17.49
N ALA A 920 6.12 19.90 17.37
CA ALA A 920 5.12 20.40 18.30
C ALA A 920 3.78 19.62 18.27
N ILE A 921 3.50 18.84 17.25
CA ILE A 921 2.30 17.99 17.19
C ILE A 921 2.41 16.88 18.23
N GLU A 922 1.65 16.94 19.32
CA GLU A 922 1.55 15.87 20.32
C GLU A 922 0.47 14.85 19.94
N ILE A 923 0.84 13.56 19.76
CA ILE A 923 -0.05 12.46 19.35
C ILE A 923 -0.17 11.44 20.49
#